data_9a94acaa03beac9501abb5b6ab463207
#
_entry.id   9a94acaa03beac9501abb5b6ab463207
#
_cell.length_a   1.000
_cell.length_b   1.000
_cell.length_c   1.000
_cell.angle_alpha   90.00
_cell.angle_beta   90.00
_cell.angle_gamma   90.00
#
_symmetry.space_group_name_H-M   'P 1'
#
loop_
_entity.id
_entity.type
_entity.pdbx_description
1 polymer ?
#
loop_
_entity_poly.entity_id
_entity_poly.type
_entity_poly.pdbx_seq_one_letter_code
_entity_poly.pdbx_strand_id
1 'polypeptide(L)'
;MAIFQKRRPNDGAPNRMMLRRTLFLLSVCGAAAFVVLAARLYQLQIVRHDELESRAIAQQVRETTVSAPRGTIYDCKGEVLAMSAGVDTIYLSPAEIKQYGEDAEAIAEGLSDILGLDYETVYAKTQNSGSWYEVVARKVEEDVATQVREFKEEGGYNGIKLEADTKRYYPNGSLAAHVIGFVGTDNTGLGGIEAKYDKALSGTNGFIMRSTTAAGTDLLYTSWEDYFDAVPGSDVELTIDATIQYYVEKHLAQAVEDYDIQNGAAAICMDVDTGAILSMASLGNFDLNNYQAISDEAMAEIDASAQSEAERAELIAAAQQLQWRNKAISDTYEPGSTFKIITLAMALEEGVVDMNSTFYCGGSVSVQGRNTPVKCWKSGGHGSQTLTQAVQHSCNVAFVNIGRLIGEERFYDYAEAFGFFERTGDSSVQLTGRTGIDIGGESGSIWWSEDVFCNPENLSQLAAASFGQTFNITPLQLVTAVSACVNGGYLMQPHLVNSVTGPDGSVTEYEPVEIRQVISEETSAKVREILEQVVGDSVEGTGRNAYVAGYRIGGKTGTSTKTTQEIAGTKEYIVSFIGVAPADDPQIALLVLLDNPSSESGIYVSGGQMAAPVVGKMMADILPYLGVEPEYSDSELQTMDRAVPDVTGLSLAEAQSKLSEAGLGFRVIGSGGSVTSQLPAANSVIASGSEVLLYADAAPTGGGSVPNLTGMTYSEAIRALAGMGMFVGSDSSVTDADSQIVSGQDVRAGTQAGAGTVVTVTLYENDEELLGIY
;
A
#
# COMPACT_ATOMS: atom_id res chain seq x y z
N MET A 1 -104.68 -15.67 61.40
CA MET A 1 -103.71 -15.40 62.47
C MET A 1 -102.41 -16.16 62.15
N ALA A 2 -101.44 -15.51 61.58
CA ALA A 2 -100.18 -16.12 61.31
C ALA A 2 -99.04 -15.11 61.63
N ILE A 3 -98.24 -15.45 62.59
CA ILE A 3 -97.16 -14.65 63.16
C ILE A 3 -95.94 -14.72 62.23
N PHE A 4 -95.54 -13.59 61.65
CA PHE A 4 -94.27 -13.46 60.93
C PHE A 4 -93.12 -13.32 61.95
N GLN A 5 -92.28 -14.30 62.05
CA GLN A 5 -90.95 -14.20 62.70
C GLN A 5 -89.93 -13.54 61.76
N LYS A 6 -89.45 -12.35 62.15
CA LYS A 6 -88.34 -11.69 61.57
C LYS A 6 -87.03 -12.44 61.91
N ARG A 7 -86.42 -13.04 60.93
CA ARG A 7 -85.03 -13.52 61.05
C ARG A 7 -84.06 -12.31 61.15
N ARG A 8 -83.30 -12.23 62.22
CA ARG A 8 -82.19 -11.31 62.38
C ARG A 8 -81.04 -11.76 61.50
N PRO A 9 -80.30 -10.87 60.82
CA PRO A 9 -79.06 -11.25 60.14
C PRO A 9 -78.01 -11.62 61.18
N ASN A 10 -77.38 -12.74 60.97
CA ASN A 10 -76.31 -13.26 61.79
C ASN A 10 -75.07 -12.43 61.50
N ASP A 11 -74.68 -11.45 62.31
CA ASP A 11 -73.41 -10.76 62.28
C ASP A 11 -72.32 -11.74 62.75
N GLY A 12 -71.84 -12.51 61.80
CA GLY A 12 -70.65 -13.34 62.03
C GLY A 12 -69.39 -12.45 62.21
N ALA A 13 -69.08 -12.20 63.50
CA ALA A 13 -67.80 -11.55 63.77
C ALA A 13 -66.64 -12.38 63.15
N PRO A 14 -65.77 -11.80 62.37
CA PRO A 14 -64.70 -12.53 61.68
C PRO A 14 -63.83 -13.27 62.69
N ASN A 15 -63.53 -14.54 62.39
CA ASN A 15 -62.73 -15.39 63.29
C ASN A 15 -61.36 -14.72 63.45
N ARG A 16 -60.99 -14.31 64.68
CA ARG A 16 -59.81 -13.56 65.03
C ARG A 16 -58.51 -14.28 64.54
N MET A 17 -58.53 -15.60 64.43
CA MET A 17 -57.39 -16.38 63.92
C MET A 17 -57.24 -16.27 62.38
N MET A 18 -58.37 -16.25 61.68
CA MET A 18 -58.44 -16.01 60.25
C MET A 18 -57.98 -14.60 59.91
N LEU A 19 -58.46 -13.61 60.66
CA LEU A 19 -58.01 -12.22 60.47
C LEU A 19 -56.50 -12.03 60.72
N ARG A 20 -55.95 -12.67 61.77
CA ARG A 20 -54.53 -12.65 62.06
C ARG A 20 -53.64 -13.31 60.93
N ARG A 21 -54.13 -14.44 60.38
CA ARG A 21 -53.45 -15.12 59.26
C ARG A 21 -53.53 -14.29 57.99
N THR A 22 -54.64 -13.69 57.68
CA THR A 22 -54.81 -12.82 56.52
C THR A 22 -53.95 -11.56 56.63
N LEU A 23 -53.97 -10.91 57.86
CA LEU A 23 -53.07 -9.77 58.11
C LEU A 23 -51.62 -10.15 58.06
N PHE A 24 -51.17 -11.31 58.53
CA PHE A 24 -49.82 -11.80 58.41
C PHE A 24 -49.46 -12.04 56.95
N LEU A 25 -50.28 -12.71 56.17
CA LEU A 25 -50.06 -12.94 54.73
C LEU A 25 -49.99 -11.61 53.96
N LEU A 26 -50.95 -10.68 54.27
CA LEU A 26 -50.90 -9.34 53.65
C LEU A 26 -49.63 -8.57 54.02
N SER A 27 -49.16 -8.69 55.26
CA SER A 27 -47.89 -8.05 55.68
C SER A 27 -46.67 -8.67 55.00
N VAL A 28 -46.61 -9.98 54.85
CA VAL A 28 -45.52 -10.68 54.12
C VAL A 28 -45.54 -10.36 52.62
N CYS A 29 -46.71 -10.42 52.01
CA CYS A 29 -46.89 -10.03 50.61
C CYS A 29 -46.55 -8.54 50.37
N GLY A 30 -46.99 -7.69 51.29
CA GLY A 30 -46.64 -6.26 51.26
C GLY A 30 -45.14 -5.97 51.40
N ALA A 31 -44.47 -6.66 52.34
CA ALA A 31 -43.05 -6.56 52.51
C ALA A 31 -42.29 -7.10 51.27
N ALA A 32 -42.73 -8.24 50.73
CA ALA A 32 -42.13 -8.79 49.51
C ALA A 32 -42.30 -7.85 48.29
N ALA A 33 -43.52 -7.27 48.14
CA ALA A 33 -43.78 -6.28 47.10
C ALA A 33 -42.91 -5.02 47.27
N PHE A 34 -42.73 -4.58 48.54
CA PHE A 34 -41.87 -3.43 48.83
C PHE A 34 -40.39 -3.71 48.52
N VAL A 35 -39.89 -4.90 48.82
CA VAL A 35 -38.53 -5.30 48.47
C VAL A 35 -38.33 -5.33 46.94
N VAL A 36 -39.29 -5.87 46.19
CA VAL A 36 -39.25 -5.89 44.73
C VAL A 36 -39.26 -4.44 44.18
N LEU A 37 -40.14 -3.58 44.73
CA LEU A 37 -40.18 -2.16 44.35
C LEU A 37 -38.87 -1.42 44.69
N ALA A 38 -38.30 -1.66 45.87
CA ALA A 38 -37.03 -1.06 46.29
C ALA A 38 -35.88 -1.53 45.39
N ALA A 39 -35.83 -2.83 45.08
CA ALA A 39 -34.84 -3.38 44.12
C ALA A 39 -35.03 -2.79 42.73
N ARG A 40 -36.27 -2.61 42.27
CA ARG A 40 -36.55 -1.98 40.98
C ARG A 40 -36.19 -0.50 40.96
N LEU A 41 -36.49 0.22 42.07
CA LEU A 41 -36.06 1.62 42.21
C LEU A 41 -34.56 1.74 42.25
N TYR A 42 -33.83 0.88 42.97
CA TYR A 42 -32.40 0.84 42.98
C TYR A 42 -31.82 0.60 41.54
N GLN A 43 -32.39 -0.38 40.84
CA GLN A 43 -32.03 -0.66 39.46
C GLN A 43 -32.23 0.55 38.53
N LEU A 44 -33.37 1.25 38.68
CA LEU A 44 -33.69 2.41 37.83
C LEU A 44 -32.92 3.67 38.23
N GLN A 45 -32.71 3.94 39.54
CA GLN A 45 -32.11 5.18 40.03
C GLN A 45 -30.62 5.12 40.25
N ILE A 46 -30.03 3.92 40.35
CA ILE A 46 -28.58 3.78 40.56
C ILE A 46 -27.94 3.05 39.36
N VAL A 47 -28.44 1.85 39.01
CA VAL A 47 -27.81 1.03 37.98
C VAL A 47 -28.08 1.54 36.56
N ARG A 48 -29.26 2.10 36.34
CA ARG A 48 -29.69 2.63 35.02
C ARG A 48 -29.89 4.15 35.07
N HIS A 49 -29.28 4.82 36.06
CA HIS A 49 -29.43 6.28 36.22
C HIS A 49 -29.00 6.99 34.93
N ASP A 50 -27.77 6.77 34.51
CA ASP A 50 -27.16 7.45 33.36
C ASP A 50 -27.94 7.18 32.05
N GLU A 51 -28.38 5.94 31.84
CA GLU A 51 -29.20 5.58 30.68
C GLU A 51 -30.56 6.28 30.66
N LEU A 52 -31.23 6.33 31.82
CA LEU A 52 -32.57 6.94 31.93
C LEU A 52 -32.51 8.46 31.93
N GLU A 53 -31.47 9.02 32.53
CA GLU A 53 -31.18 10.45 32.49
C GLU A 53 -30.89 10.91 31.05
N SER A 54 -30.01 10.20 30.32
CA SER A 54 -29.75 10.46 28.90
C SER A 54 -31.03 10.42 28.06
N ARG A 55 -31.93 9.43 28.31
CA ARG A 55 -33.22 9.33 27.61
C ARG A 55 -34.19 10.44 27.97
N ALA A 56 -34.24 10.88 29.24
CA ALA A 56 -35.12 11.98 29.68
C ALA A 56 -34.63 13.32 29.09
N ILE A 57 -33.32 13.53 29.08
CA ILE A 57 -32.67 14.69 28.46
C ILE A 57 -32.98 14.72 26.96
N ALA A 58 -32.85 13.60 26.25
CA ALA A 58 -33.15 13.49 24.82
C ALA A 58 -34.60 13.80 24.43
N GLN A 59 -35.55 13.76 25.40
CA GLN A 59 -36.96 14.10 25.16
C GLN A 59 -37.32 15.58 25.44
N GLN A 60 -36.51 16.31 26.20
CA GLN A 60 -36.84 17.67 26.66
C GLN A 60 -35.83 18.74 26.17
N VAL A 61 -34.73 18.33 25.57
CA VAL A 61 -33.62 19.22 25.17
C VAL A 61 -33.34 19.05 23.68
N ARG A 62 -33.17 20.14 22.97
CA ARG A 62 -32.57 20.11 21.63
C ARG A 62 -31.07 19.93 21.80
N GLU A 63 -30.62 18.76 21.44
CA GLU A 63 -29.21 18.42 21.44
C GLU A 63 -28.61 18.82 20.09
N THR A 64 -27.58 19.66 20.12
CA THR A 64 -26.74 19.95 18.95
C THR A 64 -25.44 19.20 19.14
N THR A 65 -25.17 18.24 18.29
CA THR A 65 -23.94 17.43 18.35
C THR A 65 -22.76 18.29 17.92
N VAL A 66 -21.67 18.25 18.67
CA VAL A 66 -20.38 18.82 18.30
C VAL A 66 -19.49 17.67 17.86
N SER A 67 -19.18 17.61 16.57
CA SER A 67 -18.35 16.55 16.01
C SER A 67 -16.96 16.53 16.64
N ALA A 68 -16.53 15.38 17.15
CA ALA A 68 -15.17 15.21 17.63
C ALA A 68 -14.18 15.22 16.45
N PRO A 69 -13.04 15.90 16.55
CA PRO A 69 -11.98 15.74 15.58
C PRO A 69 -11.41 14.31 15.67
N ARG A 70 -11.27 13.67 14.50
CA ARG A 70 -10.58 12.39 14.41
C ARG A 70 -9.12 12.55 14.73
N GLY A 71 -8.52 11.58 15.42
CA GLY A 71 -7.10 11.52 15.71
C GLY A 71 -6.25 11.57 14.43
N THR A 72 -5.04 12.07 14.57
CA THR A 72 -4.10 12.20 13.45
C THR A 72 -3.45 10.86 13.15
N ILE A 73 -3.19 10.60 11.87
CA ILE A 73 -2.37 9.45 11.43
C ILE A 73 -1.02 9.99 11.01
N TYR A 74 0.03 9.45 11.62
CA TYR A 74 1.42 9.78 11.36
C TYR A 74 2.14 8.62 10.68
N ASP A 75 3.19 8.94 9.93
CA ASP A 75 4.19 7.96 9.54
C ASP A 75 5.15 7.62 10.69
N CYS A 76 6.10 6.71 10.47
CA CYS A 76 7.08 6.28 11.49
C CYS A 76 8.06 7.38 11.94
N LYS A 77 8.06 8.55 11.29
CA LYS A 77 8.91 9.71 11.60
C LYS A 77 8.12 10.90 12.13
N GLY A 78 6.81 10.75 12.32
CA GLY A 78 5.92 11.80 12.80
C GLY A 78 5.42 12.76 11.71
N GLU A 79 5.58 12.41 10.44
CA GLU A 79 4.98 13.13 9.31
C GLU A 79 3.47 12.89 9.26
N VAL A 80 2.69 13.95 9.03
CA VAL A 80 1.23 13.85 9.03
C VAL A 80 0.73 13.25 7.72
N LEU A 81 0.10 12.07 7.82
CA LEU A 81 -0.54 11.40 6.69
C LEU A 81 -2.04 11.71 6.58
N ALA A 82 -2.73 11.86 7.73
CA ALA A 82 -4.13 12.27 7.77
C ALA A 82 -4.43 13.07 9.03
N MET A 83 -5.17 14.17 8.91
CA MET A 83 -5.55 15.02 10.03
C MET A 83 -6.98 15.54 9.88
N SER A 84 -7.58 15.99 10.98
CA SER A 84 -8.90 16.63 10.98
C SER A 84 -8.75 18.13 11.19
N ALA A 85 -9.51 18.92 10.44
CA ALA A 85 -9.65 20.35 10.66
C ALA A 85 -11.11 20.73 10.86
N GLY A 86 -11.34 21.84 11.58
CA GLY A 86 -12.66 22.39 11.77
C GLY A 86 -13.21 22.98 10.50
N VAL A 87 -14.49 22.72 10.24
CA VAL A 87 -15.26 23.24 9.11
C VAL A 87 -16.69 23.52 9.60
N ASP A 88 -17.54 24.09 8.76
CA ASP A 88 -18.94 24.33 9.10
C ASP A 88 -19.90 23.55 8.19
N THR A 89 -20.98 23.05 8.76
CA THR A 89 -22.15 22.59 8.02
C THR A 89 -23.17 23.74 8.00
N ILE A 90 -23.58 24.16 6.80
CA ILE A 90 -24.54 25.25 6.59
C ILE A 90 -25.91 24.63 6.37
N TYR A 91 -26.88 25.06 7.17
CA TYR A 91 -28.26 24.64 7.02
C TYR A 91 -29.25 25.81 7.15
N LEU A 92 -30.42 25.64 6.60
CA LEU A 92 -31.53 26.57 6.69
C LEU A 92 -32.55 26.07 7.73
N SER A 93 -33.20 27.02 8.40
CA SER A 93 -34.39 26.82 9.18
C SER A 93 -35.59 27.50 8.47
N PRO A 94 -36.26 26.80 7.52
CA PRO A 94 -37.36 27.40 6.75
C PRO A 94 -38.54 27.81 7.65
N ALA A 95 -38.71 27.15 8.79
CA ALA A 95 -39.70 27.54 9.80
C ALA A 95 -39.38 28.94 10.38
N GLU A 96 -38.07 29.25 10.64
CA GLU A 96 -37.67 30.59 11.13
C GLU A 96 -37.73 31.64 10.02
N ILE A 97 -37.31 31.31 8.79
CA ILE A 97 -37.44 32.20 7.62
C ILE A 97 -38.88 32.69 7.51
N LYS A 98 -39.86 31.77 7.60
CA LYS A 98 -41.28 32.10 7.57
C LYS A 98 -41.72 32.85 8.82
N GLN A 99 -41.27 32.46 10.00
CA GLN A 99 -41.64 33.09 11.28
C GLN A 99 -41.20 34.56 11.34
N TYR A 100 -39.97 34.85 10.88
CA TYR A 100 -39.44 36.21 10.90
C TYR A 100 -39.76 37.01 9.62
N GLY A 101 -40.37 36.37 8.61
CA GLY A 101 -40.74 37.00 7.34
C GLY A 101 -39.53 37.39 6.52
N GLU A 102 -38.47 36.59 6.60
CA GLU A 102 -37.23 36.83 5.85
C GLU A 102 -37.44 36.56 4.36
N ASP A 103 -36.62 37.22 3.52
CA ASP A 103 -36.66 37.10 2.06
C ASP A 103 -36.01 35.78 1.63
N ALA A 104 -36.82 34.79 1.31
CA ALA A 104 -36.37 33.46 0.90
C ALA A 104 -35.67 33.47 -0.45
N GLU A 105 -35.99 34.41 -1.37
CA GLU A 105 -35.34 34.56 -2.67
C GLU A 105 -33.95 35.12 -2.48
N ALA A 106 -33.81 36.19 -1.69
CA ALA A 106 -32.50 36.81 -1.40
C ALA A 106 -31.58 35.84 -0.64
N ILE A 107 -32.10 35.03 0.31
CA ILE A 107 -31.32 34.00 0.99
C ILE A 107 -30.82 32.93 0.00
N ALA A 108 -31.72 32.48 -0.90
CA ALA A 108 -31.33 31.45 -1.88
C ALA A 108 -30.29 31.97 -2.88
N GLU A 109 -30.46 33.21 -3.38
CA GLU A 109 -29.50 33.82 -4.30
C GLU A 109 -28.11 33.99 -3.65
N GLY A 110 -28.06 34.60 -2.45
CA GLY A 110 -26.80 34.84 -1.77
C GLY A 110 -26.05 33.55 -1.39
N LEU A 111 -26.79 32.53 -0.89
CA LEU A 111 -26.14 31.24 -0.57
C LEU A 111 -25.72 30.49 -1.83
N SER A 112 -26.47 30.58 -2.92
CA SER A 112 -26.09 29.97 -4.21
C SER A 112 -24.81 30.57 -4.75
N ASP A 113 -24.68 31.90 -4.72
CA ASP A 113 -23.50 32.61 -5.17
C ASP A 113 -22.27 32.31 -4.31
N ILE A 114 -22.39 32.34 -2.97
CA ILE A 114 -21.26 32.10 -2.05
C ILE A 114 -20.80 30.64 -2.11
N LEU A 115 -21.75 29.70 -2.16
CA LEU A 115 -21.47 28.26 -2.09
C LEU A 115 -21.27 27.59 -3.46
N GLY A 116 -21.50 28.32 -4.57
CA GLY A 116 -21.43 27.76 -5.92
C GLY A 116 -22.51 26.71 -6.20
N LEU A 117 -23.69 26.83 -5.57
CA LEU A 117 -24.77 25.86 -5.70
C LEU A 117 -25.85 26.35 -6.66
N ASP A 118 -26.62 25.40 -7.21
CA ASP A 118 -27.78 25.73 -8.04
C ASP A 118 -28.87 26.43 -7.23
N TYR A 119 -29.32 27.59 -7.73
CA TYR A 119 -30.33 28.44 -7.08
C TYR A 119 -31.64 27.69 -6.79
N GLU A 120 -32.15 26.94 -7.78
CA GLU A 120 -33.44 26.22 -7.63
C GLU A 120 -33.36 25.18 -6.51
N THR A 121 -32.20 24.55 -6.37
CA THR A 121 -31.94 23.57 -5.30
C THR A 121 -31.96 24.25 -3.92
N VAL A 122 -31.30 25.39 -3.77
CA VAL A 122 -31.28 26.12 -2.49
C VAL A 122 -32.65 26.73 -2.20
N TYR A 123 -33.29 27.32 -3.20
CA TYR A 123 -34.64 27.91 -3.07
C TYR A 123 -35.69 26.88 -2.67
N ALA A 124 -35.66 25.69 -3.29
CA ALA A 124 -36.58 24.60 -2.90
C ALA A 124 -36.49 24.23 -1.40
N LYS A 125 -35.28 24.31 -0.83
CA LYS A 125 -35.07 24.06 0.61
C LYS A 125 -35.69 25.16 1.46
N THR A 126 -35.68 26.42 1.07
CA THR A 126 -36.33 27.52 1.80
C THR A 126 -37.86 27.37 1.86
N GLN A 127 -38.49 26.68 0.89
CA GLN A 127 -39.92 26.54 0.77
C GLN A 127 -40.49 25.45 1.71
N ASN A 128 -39.68 24.59 2.32
CA ASN A 128 -40.14 23.56 3.27
C ASN A 128 -40.44 24.16 4.65
N SER A 129 -41.43 25.07 4.71
CA SER A 129 -41.76 25.90 5.88
C SER A 129 -42.15 25.14 7.17
N GLY A 130 -42.22 23.83 7.13
CA GLY A 130 -42.42 22.96 8.31
C GLY A 130 -41.12 22.40 8.86
N SER A 131 -40.02 22.58 8.15
CA SER A 131 -38.69 22.05 8.55
C SER A 131 -37.90 23.11 9.34
N TRP A 132 -37.21 22.65 10.36
CA TRP A 132 -36.28 23.47 11.16
C TRP A 132 -34.82 23.21 10.78
N TYR A 133 -34.53 22.20 9.92
CA TYR A 133 -33.18 21.78 9.56
C TYR A 133 -33.15 21.23 8.14
N GLU A 134 -32.69 22.05 7.23
CA GLU A 134 -32.49 21.73 5.82
C GLU A 134 -31.03 22.01 5.45
N VAL A 135 -30.21 20.95 5.35
CA VAL A 135 -28.78 21.09 5.03
C VAL A 135 -28.61 21.67 3.62
N VAL A 136 -27.90 22.77 3.51
CA VAL A 136 -27.51 23.41 2.22
C VAL A 136 -26.16 22.86 1.74
N ALA A 137 -25.15 22.98 2.59
CA ALA A 137 -23.81 22.46 2.30
C ALA A 137 -23.17 21.87 3.57
N ARG A 138 -22.44 20.78 3.41
CA ARG A 138 -21.67 20.16 4.48
C ARG A 138 -20.18 20.42 4.31
N LYS A 139 -19.45 20.45 5.43
CA LYS A 139 -17.98 20.50 5.46
C LYS A 139 -17.41 21.68 4.65
N VAL A 140 -18.03 22.85 4.84
CA VAL A 140 -17.67 24.11 4.19
C VAL A 140 -16.41 24.68 4.87
N GLU A 141 -15.41 25.04 4.08
CA GLU A 141 -14.16 25.62 4.56
C GLU A 141 -14.37 26.97 5.26
N GLU A 142 -13.48 27.31 6.20
CA GLU A 142 -13.61 28.48 7.08
C GLU A 142 -13.71 29.82 6.31
N ASP A 143 -12.99 29.95 5.18
CA ASP A 143 -13.02 31.15 4.34
C ASP A 143 -14.39 31.37 3.68
N VAL A 144 -15.04 30.30 3.21
CA VAL A 144 -16.39 30.34 2.64
C VAL A 144 -17.44 30.45 3.73
N ALA A 145 -17.27 29.75 4.86
CA ALA A 145 -18.16 29.85 6.01
C ALA A 145 -18.17 31.28 6.59
N THR A 146 -17.03 31.95 6.58
CA THR A 146 -16.94 33.36 6.99
C THR A 146 -17.76 34.28 6.06
N GLN A 147 -17.71 34.07 4.75
CA GLN A 147 -18.57 34.84 3.81
C GLN A 147 -20.07 34.58 4.09
N VAL A 148 -20.45 33.37 4.43
CA VAL A 148 -21.83 33.05 4.82
C VAL A 148 -22.20 33.73 6.14
N ARG A 149 -21.29 33.82 7.13
CA ARG A 149 -21.52 34.55 8.39
C ARG A 149 -21.72 36.04 8.14
N GLU A 150 -20.89 36.67 7.31
CA GLU A 150 -21.01 38.04 6.92
C GLU A 150 -22.32 38.34 6.18
N PHE A 151 -22.67 37.49 5.20
CA PHE A 151 -23.95 37.59 4.48
C PHE A 151 -25.15 37.49 5.40
N LYS A 152 -25.13 36.51 6.35
CA LYS A 152 -26.15 36.35 7.37
C LYS A 152 -26.31 37.58 8.26
N GLU A 153 -25.20 38.17 8.72
CA GLU A 153 -25.19 39.36 9.60
C GLU A 153 -25.68 40.59 8.87
N GLU A 154 -25.20 40.85 7.65
CA GLU A 154 -25.58 41.98 6.83
C GLU A 154 -27.08 41.96 6.47
N GLY A 155 -27.60 40.77 6.12
CA GLY A 155 -29.02 40.60 5.78
C GLY A 155 -29.92 40.44 6.98
N GLY A 156 -29.38 40.19 8.18
CA GLY A 156 -30.17 39.90 9.40
C GLY A 156 -30.93 38.60 9.32
N TYR A 157 -30.40 37.60 8.56
CA TYR A 157 -31.08 36.33 8.29
C TYR A 157 -30.90 35.34 9.43
N ASN A 158 -31.91 35.22 10.28
CA ASN A 158 -31.91 34.26 11.39
C ASN A 158 -32.11 32.81 10.92
N GLY A 159 -32.73 32.62 9.78
CA GLY A 159 -32.96 31.30 9.17
C GLY A 159 -31.71 30.62 8.62
N ILE A 160 -30.59 31.34 8.47
CA ILE A 160 -29.30 30.74 8.11
C ILE A 160 -28.56 30.32 9.38
N LYS A 161 -28.16 29.07 9.44
CA LYS A 161 -27.43 28.48 10.59
C LYS A 161 -26.14 27.84 10.12
N LEU A 162 -25.11 27.96 10.97
CA LEU A 162 -23.84 27.25 10.81
C LEU A 162 -23.65 26.36 12.04
N GLU A 163 -23.25 25.15 11.81
CA GLU A 163 -22.96 24.13 12.81
C GLU A 163 -21.52 23.66 12.64
N ALA A 164 -20.73 23.71 13.72
CA ALA A 164 -19.35 23.25 13.70
C ALA A 164 -19.28 21.76 13.33
N ASP A 165 -18.45 21.42 12.39
CA ASP A 165 -18.21 20.08 11.88
C ASP A 165 -16.70 19.87 11.73
N THR A 166 -16.29 18.66 11.36
CA THR A 166 -14.91 18.31 11.10
C THR A 166 -14.75 17.69 9.72
N LYS A 167 -13.66 18.01 9.02
CA LYS A 167 -13.29 17.43 7.74
C LYS A 167 -11.94 16.75 7.83
N ARG A 168 -11.84 15.57 7.25
CA ARG A 168 -10.61 14.82 7.14
C ARG A 168 -9.79 15.33 5.95
N TYR A 169 -8.51 15.57 6.17
CA TYR A 169 -7.55 15.99 5.16
C TYR A 169 -6.40 15.01 5.08
N TYR A 170 -5.99 14.75 3.86
CA TYR A 170 -4.86 13.91 3.51
C TYR A 170 -3.83 14.78 2.76
N PRO A 171 -2.82 15.35 3.45
CA PRO A 171 -1.92 16.34 2.87
C PRO A 171 -1.18 15.85 1.64
N ASN A 172 -0.88 14.55 1.59
CA ASN A 172 -0.11 13.91 0.52
C ASN A 172 -1.00 13.30 -0.59
N GLY A 173 -2.31 13.65 -0.63
CA GLY A 173 -3.23 13.24 -1.67
C GLY A 173 -3.39 11.73 -1.80
N SER A 174 -2.70 11.12 -2.77
CA SER A 174 -2.80 9.69 -3.08
C SER A 174 -1.75 8.80 -2.39
N LEU A 175 -0.78 9.39 -1.66
CA LEU A 175 0.29 8.63 -1.03
C LEU A 175 -0.28 7.61 -0.01
N ALA A 176 0.12 6.36 -0.14
CA ALA A 176 -0.33 5.25 0.71
C ALA A 176 -1.87 5.09 0.79
N ALA A 177 -2.61 5.50 -0.25
CA ALA A 177 -4.06 5.60 -0.22
C ALA A 177 -4.75 4.30 0.22
N HIS A 178 -4.27 3.15 -0.24
CA HIS A 178 -4.82 1.84 0.11
C HIS A 178 -4.50 1.39 1.54
N VAL A 179 -3.46 1.96 2.14
CA VAL A 179 -3.07 1.71 3.55
C VAL A 179 -3.83 2.63 4.47
N ILE A 180 -3.76 3.95 4.25
CA ILE A 180 -4.43 4.95 5.07
C ILE A 180 -5.94 4.73 5.01
N GLY A 181 -6.50 4.56 3.80
CA GLY A 181 -7.93 4.51 3.58
C GLY A 181 -8.58 5.89 3.69
N PHE A 182 -9.90 5.93 3.73
CA PHE A 182 -10.67 7.17 3.70
C PHE A 182 -11.89 7.11 4.62
N VAL A 183 -12.46 8.28 4.89
CA VAL A 183 -13.66 8.42 5.71
C VAL A 183 -14.88 8.85 4.88
N GLY A 184 -16.06 8.42 5.31
CA GLY A 184 -17.32 8.87 4.75
C GLY A 184 -17.67 10.30 5.13
N THR A 185 -18.79 10.79 4.60
CA THR A 185 -19.32 12.13 4.92
C THR A 185 -19.71 12.28 6.38
N ASP A 186 -19.96 11.18 7.06
CA ASP A 186 -20.30 11.06 8.49
C ASP A 186 -19.07 10.87 9.40
N ASN A 187 -17.86 11.03 8.85
CA ASN A 187 -16.58 10.81 9.51
C ASN A 187 -16.31 9.35 9.95
N THR A 188 -17.07 8.36 9.46
CA THR A 188 -16.80 6.93 9.68
C THR A 188 -15.72 6.44 8.74
N GLY A 189 -14.76 5.66 9.23
CA GLY A 189 -13.71 5.04 8.42
C GLY A 189 -14.27 3.97 7.49
N LEU A 190 -13.99 4.04 6.19
CA LEU A 190 -14.53 3.14 5.17
C LEU A 190 -13.48 2.19 4.57
N GLY A 191 -12.20 2.51 4.67
CA GLY A 191 -11.10 1.69 4.16
C GLY A 191 -9.84 1.80 4.99
N GLY A 192 -8.86 0.95 4.76
CA GLY A 192 -7.53 1.05 5.33
C GLY A 192 -7.48 1.10 6.86
N ILE A 193 -6.50 1.84 7.37
CA ILE A 193 -6.31 2.14 8.79
C ILE A 193 -7.48 2.94 9.34
N GLU A 194 -8.03 3.88 8.56
CA GLU A 194 -9.21 4.66 8.95
C GLU A 194 -10.38 3.77 9.38
N ALA A 195 -10.63 2.67 8.67
CA ALA A 195 -11.68 1.72 9.01
C ALA A 195 -11.28 0.77 10.14
N LYS A 196 -10.05 0.27 10.12
CA LYS A 196 -9.57 -0.72 11.09
C LYS A 196 -9.48 -0.15 12.50
N TYR A 197 -8.99 1.09 12.60
CA TYR A 197 -8.82 1.82 13.85
C TYR A 197 -9.91 2.88 14.08
N ASP A 198 -11.05 2.77 13.38
CA ASP A 198 -12.13 3.74 13.44
C ASP A 198 -12.56 4.07 14.88
N LYS A 199 -12.68 3.06 15.73
CA LYS A 199 -13.06 3.21 17.13
C LYS A 199 -12.04 4.05 17.93
N ALA A 200 -10.76 3.96 17.63
CA ALA A 200 -9.72 4.75 18.29
C ALA A 200 -9.66 6.16 17.70
N LEU A 201 -9.73 6.27 16.38
CA LEU A 201 -9.60 7.52 15.64
C LEU A 201 -10.81 8.46 15.80
N SER A 202 -12.06 7.95 15.89
CA SER A 202 -13.27 8.77 15.80
C SER A 202 -13.54 9.65 17.02
N GLY A 203 -12.95 9.37 18.18
CA GLY A 203 -13.21 10.14 19.42
C GLY A 203 -14.64 9.99 19.96
N THR A 204 -15.04 10.93 20.78
CA THR A 204 -16.39 10.99 21.35
C THR A 204 -16.98 12.36 21.10
N ASN A 205 -18.09 12.40 20.37
CA ASN A 205 -18.77 13.66 20.08
C ASN A 205 -19.23 14.36 21.37
N GLY A 206 -19.05 15.66 21.39
CA GLY A 206 -19.64 16.54 22.37
C GLY A 206 -21.08 16.89 22.00
N PHE A 207 -21.77 17.55 22.90
CA PHE A 207 -23.10 18.07 22.64
C PHE A 207 -23.40 19.34 23.44
N ILE A 208 -24.17 20.21 22.83
CA ILE A 208 -24.69 21.41 23.45
C ILE A 208 -26.15 21.16 23.74
N MET A 209 -26.51 21.18 25.03
CA MET A 209 -27.88 21.05 25.44
C MET A 209 -28.51 22.42 25.60
N ARG A 210 -29.58 22.71 24.84
CA ARG A 210 -30.37 23.93 24.97
C ARG A 210 -31.80 23.54 25.37
N SER A 211 -32.31 24.20 26.41
CA SER A 211 -33.73 24.02 26.82
C SER A 211 -34.63 24.72 25.80
N THR A 212 -35.43 23.93 25.08
CA THR A 212 -36.42 24.43 24.13
C THR A 212 -37.84 24.25 24.69
N THR A 213 -38.78 25.10 24.27
CA THR A 213 -40.22 24.90 24.54
C THR A 213 -40.73 23.67 23.78
N ALA A 214 -41.88 23.12 24.16
CA ALA A 214 -42.55 22.05 23.42
C ALA A 214 -42.87 22.40 21.95
N ALA A 215 -42.72 23.66 21.55
CA ALA A 215 -42.87 24.18 20.20
C ALA A 215 -41.52 24.40 19.49
N GLY A 216 -40.34 24.03 20.11
CA GLY A 216 -39.02 24.12 19.51
C GLY A 216 -38.37 25.54 19.52
N THR A 217 -38.97 26.52 20.23
CA THR A 217 -38.41 27.86 20.38
C THR A 217 -37.56 27.97 21.64
N ASP A 218 -36.41 28.66 21.56
CA ASP A 218 -35.53 28.92 22.69
C ASP A 218 -36.29 29.72 23.77
N LEU A 219 -36.13 29.31 25.04
CA LEU A 219 -36.74 30.01 26.18
C LEU A 219 -35.96 31.30 26.44
N LEU A 220 -36.57 32.45 26.14
CA LEU A 220 -36.02 33.81 26.27
C LEU A 220 -35.52 34.21 27.68
N TYR A 221 -35.68 33.36 28.73
CA TYR A 221 -35.34 33.70 30.12
C TYR A 221 -34.61 32.63 30.93
N THR A 222 -34.22 31.51 30.32
CA THR A 222 -33.36 30.51 30.97
C THR A 222 -32.26 30.09 30.01
N SER A 223 -31.19 30.90 29.99
CA SER A 223 -29.94 30.54 29.32
C SER A 223 -29.23 29.49 30.15
N TRP A 224 -29.77 28.30 30.23
CA TRP A 224 -29.04 27.14 30.71
C TRP A 224 -28.57 26.35 29.47
N GLU A 225 -27.29 26.54 29.13
CA GLU A 225 -26.60 25.79 28.15
C GLU A 225 -25.57 24.94 28.88
N ASP A 226 -25.68 23.63 28.81
CA ASP A 226 -24.61 22.72 29.22
C ASP A 226 -23.81 22.32 28.02
N TYR A 227 -22.51 22.55 28.12
CA TYR A 227 -21.54 22.15 27.13
C TYR A 227 -20.88 20.87 27.61
N PHE A 228 -20.97 19.84 26.81
CA PHE A 228 -20.17 18.63 26.94
C PHE A 228 -19.16 18.65 25.82
N ASP A 229 -17.92 18.86 26.18
CA ASP A 229 -16.83 18.99 25.22
C ASP A 229 -16.64 17.69 24.42
N ALA A 230 -16.38 17.82 23.12
CA ALA A 230 -15.98 16.70 22.32
C ALA A 230 -14.58 16.22 22.75
N VAL A 231 -14.42 14.92 22.88
CA VAL A 231 -13.12 14.31 23.15
C VAL A 231 -12.52 13.86 21.82
N PRO A 232 -11.37 14.40 21.41
CA PRO A 232 -10.72 14.01 20.15
C PRO A 232 -10.40 12.51 20.13
N GLY A 233 -10.28 11.95 18.94
CA GLY A 233 -9.81 10.60 18.76
C GLY A 233 -8.34 10.42 19.14
N SER A 234 -7.93 9.17 19.30
CA SER A 234 -6.53 8.82 19.53
C SER A 234 -5.74 8.94 18.23
N ASP A 235 -4.51 9.40 18.33
CA ASP A 235 -3.56 9.45 17.22
C ASP A 235 -2.98 8.06 16.95
N VAL A 236 -2.66 7.77 15.70
CA VAL A 236 -2.10 6.49 15.24
C VAL A 236 -0.79 6.75 14.53
N GLU A 237 0.30 6.12 14.98
CA GLU A 237 1.59 6.13 14.31
C GLU A 237 1.77 4.83 13.54
N LEU A 238 2.06 4.94 12.23
CA LEU A 238 2.25 3.81 11.34
C LEU A 238 3.73 3.39 11.26
N THR A 239 3.97 2.18 10.76
CA THR A 239 5.29 1.71 10.34
C THR A 239 5.69 2.26 8.97
N ILE A 240 4.74 2.75 8.20
CA ILE A 240 4.97 3.37 6.89
C ILE A 240 5.94 4.55 7.04
N ASP A 241 6.96 4.56 6.20
CA ASP A 241 7.85 5.70 5.99
C ASP A 241 7.39 6.43 4.72
N ALA A 242 6.95 7.67 4.86
CA ALA A 242 6.40 8.46 3.74
C ALA A 242 7.40 8.64 2.58
N THR A 243 8.70 8.70 2.88
CA THR A 243 9.76 8.83 1.87
C THR A 243 9.96 7.52 1.11
N ILE A 244 10.02 6.38 1.81
CA ILE A 244 10.13 5.05 1.18
C ILE A 244 8.86 4.78 0.34
N GLN A 245 7.68 5.09 0.88
CA GLN A 245 6.42 4.96 0.17
C GLN A 245 6.42 5.79 -1.13
N TYR A 246 6.91 7.03 -1.07
CA TYR A 246 7.04 7.89 -2.24
C TYR A 246 7.98 7.29 -3.30
N TYR A 247 9.16 6.78 -2.91
CA TYR A 247 10.08 6.15 -3.85
C TYR A 247 9.45 4.93 -4.52
N VAL A 248 8.77 4.09 -3.73
CA VAL A 248 8.09 2.89 -4.23
C VAL A 248 6.96 3.26 -5.19
N GLU A 249 6.08 4.19 -4.84
CA GLU A 249 4.98 4.62 -5.72
C GLU A 249 5.49 5.28 -7.01
N LYS A 250 6.51 6.15 -6.91
CA LYS A 250 7.14 6.82 -8.06
C LYS A 250 7.65 5.82 -9.11
N HIS A 251 8.45 4.85 -8.68
CA HIS A 251 9.02 3.87 -9.59
C HIS A 251 8.01 2.85 -10.09
N LEU A 252 7.01 2.52 -9.25
CA LEU A 252 5.93 1.63 -9.65
C LEU A 252 5.02 2.28 -10.69
N ALA A 253 4.69 3.58 -10.53
CA ALA A 253 3.92 4.35 -11.50
C ALA A 253 4.65 4.44 -12.84
N GLN A 254 5.94 4.73 -12.82
CA GLN A 254 6.75 4.75 -14.04
C GLN A 254 6.77 3.39 -14.74
N ALA A 255 6.86 2.29 -13.98
CA ALA A 255 6.84 0.95 -14.55
C ALA A 255 5.47 0.61 -15.20
N VAL A 256 4.37 1.11 -14.65
CA VAL A 256 3.03 0.94 -15.26
C VAL A 256 2.96 1.62 -16.62
N GLU A 257 3.54 2.81 -16.76
CA GLU A 257 3.61 3.52 -18.03
C GLU A 257 4.60 2.85 -19.01
N ASP A 258 5.82 2.54 -18.56
CA ASP A 258 6.89 1.98 -19.41
C ASP A 258 6.52 0.61 -20.00
N TYR A 259 5.79 -0.21 -19.25
CA TYR A 259 5.44 -1.58 -19.64
C TYR A 259 3.97 -1.76 -20.00
N ASP A 260 3.19 -0.67 -20.06
CA ASP A 260 1.76 -0.69 -20.39
C ASP A 260 1.01 -1.76 -19.58
N ILE A 261 1.04 -1.63 -18.26
CA ILE A 261 0.47 -2.62 -17.33
C ILE A 261 -1.06 -2.51 -17.32
N GLN A 262 -1.75 -3.58 -17.71
CA GLN A 262 -3.19 -3.57 -17.96
C GLN A 262 -4.05 -3.80 -16.70
N ASN A 263 -3.55 -4.58 -15.71
CA ASN A 263 -4.34 -5.01 -14.57
C ASN A 263 -3.81 -4.47 -13.22
N GLY A 264 -2.98 -3.42 -13.28
CA GLY A 264 -2.38 -2.78 -12.12
C GLY A 264 -1.12 -3.47 -11.61
N ALA A 265 -0.55 -2.89 -10.58
CA ALA A 265 0.72 -3.31 -9.99
C ALA A 265 0.67 -3.21 -8.47
N ALA A 266 1.54 -3.95 -7.79
CA ALA A 266 1.71 -3.84 -6.34
C ALA A 266 3.20 -3.89 -5.97
N ALA A 267 3.55 -3.18 -4.90
CA ALA A 267 4.87 -3.29 -4.28
C ALA A 267 4.75 -3.25 -2.76
N ILE A 268 5.61 -4.01 -2.08
CA ILE A 268 5.66 -4.08 -0.61
C ILE A 268 7.12 -4.04 -0.19
N CYS A 269 7.48 -3.09 0.67
CA CYS A 269 8.76 -3.05 1.37
C CYS A 269 8.52 -3.39 2.85
N MET A 270 9.16 -4.43 3.34
CA MET A 270 9.02 -4.95 4.70
C MET A 270 10.38 -4.99 5.37
N ASP A 271 10.46 -4.50 6.59
CA ASP A 271 11.58 -4.75 7.51
C ASP A 271 11.57 -6.24 7.89
N VAL A 272 12.67 -6.95 7.59
CA VAL A 272 12.70 -8.40 7.71
C VAL A 272 12.74 -8.90 9.15
N ASP A 273 13.28 -8.10 10.07
CA ASP A 273 13.50 -8.48 11.46
C ASP A 273 12.27 -8.24 12.33
N THR A 274 11.51 -7.19 12.02
CA THR A 274 10.35 -6.77 12.82
C THR A 274 9.02 -7.14 12.21
N GLY A 275 8.96 -7.35 10.89
CA GLY A 275 7.70 -7.50 10.17
C GLY A 275 6.99 -6.17 9.87
N ALA A 276 7.59 -5.04 10.19
CA ALA A 276 7.05 -3.73 9.93
C ALA A 276 6.95 -3.47 8.41
N ILE A 277 5.80 -3.02 7.95
CA ILE A 277 5.60 -2.63 6.55
C ILE A 277 6.04 -1.18 6.38
N LEU A 278 7.19 -0.97 5.75
CA LEU A 278 7.75 0.36 5.50
C LEU A 278 7.06 1.05 4.33
N SER A 279 6.59 0.29 3.35
CA SER A 279 5.73 0.78 2.28
C SER A 279 4.85 -0.33 1.72
N MET A 280 3.66 0.05 1.27
CA MET A 280 2.72 -0.82 0.57
C MET A 280 1.97 -0.01 -0.47
N ALA A 281 2.27 -0.25 -1.73
CA ALA A 281 1.68 0.43 -2.87
C ALA A 281 0.83 -0.52 -3.72
N SER A 282 -0.31 -0.04 -4.17
CA SER A 282 -1.16 -0.69 -5.16
C SER A 282 -1.54 0.36 -6.20
N LEU A 283 -1.26 0.13 -7.49
CA LEU A 283 -1.63 1.07 -8.54
C LEU A 283 -2.96 0.67 -9.19
N GLY A 284 -3.67 1.62 -9.62
CA GLY A 284 -4.93 2.27 -9.62
C GLY A 284 -5.12 3.23 -8.43
N ASN A 285 -4.11 4.06 -8.19
CA ASN A 285 -4.10 4.97 -7.04
C ASN A 285 -5.20 6.03 -7.15
N PHE A 286 -5.63 6.61 -6.04
CA PHE A 286 -6.71 7.60 -5.99
C PHE A 286 -6.42 8.67 -4.94
N ASP A 287 -6.92 9.89 -5.17
CA ASP A 287 -6.82 10.97 -4.18
C ASP A 287 -7.79 10.70 -3.01
N LEU A 288 -7.22 10.57 -1.81
CA LEU A 288 -7.97 10.36 -0.56
C LEU A 288 -8.93 11.50 -0.24
N ASN A 289 -8.62 12.72 -0.67
CA ASN A 289 -9.50 13.88 -0.50
C ASN A 289 -10.69 13.85 -1.46
N ASN A 290 -10.60 13.08 -2.56
CA ASN A 290 -11.65 12.89 -3.57
C ASN A 290 -11.81 11.41 -3.95
N TYR A 291 -11.89 10.54 -2.97
CA TYR A 291 -11.87 9.09 -3.13
C TYR A 291 -12.96 8.51 -4.05
N GLN A 292 -14.02 9.28 -4.31
CA GLN A 292 -15.11 8.86 -5.20
C GLN A 292 -14.84 9.13 -6.68
N ALA A 293 -13.86 9.99 -7.01
CA ALA A 293 -13.49 10.22 -8.39
C ALA A 293 -12.80 8.99 -8.97
N ILE A 294 -13.17 8.63 -10.18
CA ILE A 294 -12.48 7.65 -11.01
C ILE A 294 -11.73 8.38 -12.13
N SER A 295 -10.77 7.71 -12.78
CA SER A 295 -9.98 8.35 -13.83
C SER A 295 -10.85 8.80 -15.02
N ASP A 296 -10.40 9.83 -15.74
CA ASP A 296 -11.11 10.35 -16.92
C ASP A 296 -11.25 9.27 -18.00
N GLU A 297 -10.25 8.39 -18.15
CA GLU A 297 -10.26 7.27 -19.06
C GLU A 297 -11.36 6.28 -18.70
N ALA A 298 -11.40 5.85 -17.43
CA ALA A 298 -12.44 4.92 -16.95
C ALA A 298 -13.84 5.54 -17.07
N MET A 299 -13.98 6.83 -16.79
CA MET A 299 -15.24 7.53 -16.96
C MET A 299 -15.67 7.58 -18.43
N ALA A 300 -14.74 7.85 -19.36
CA ALA A 300 -15.03 7.86 -20.80
C ALA A 300 -15.45 6.47 -21.33
N GLU A 301 -14.83 5.40 -20.84
CA GLU A 301 -15.22 4.03 -21.20
C GLU A 301 -16.62 3.68 -20.68
N ILE A 302 -16.93 4.05 -19.43
CA ILE A 302 -18.26 3.87 -18.84
C ILE A 302 -19.30 4.64 -19.63
N ASP A 303 -19.04 5.92 -19.94
CA ASP A 303 -19.96 6.76 -20.71
C ASP A 303 -20.19 6.23 -22.14
N ALA A 304 -19.20 5.57 -22.73
CA ALA A 304 -19.31 4.93 -24.06
C ALA A 304 -20.07 3.59 -24.02
N SER A 305 -20.02 2.85 -22.90
CA SER A 305 -20.56 1.49 -22.77
C SER A 305 -21.94 1.43 -22.14
N ALA A 306 -22.27 2.35 -21.22
CA ALA A 306 -23.51 2.35 -20.47
C ALA A 306 -24.73 2.60 -21.37
N GLN A 307 -25.76 1.74 -21.26
CA GLN A 307 -27.00 1.85 -22.05
C GLN A 307 -28.12 2.58 -21.29
N SER A 308 -27.93 2.84 -19.99
CA SER A 308 -28.86 3.54 -19.14
C SER A 308 -28.15 4.23 -17.97
N GLU A 309 -28.80 5.23 -17.36
CA GLU A 309 -28.28 5.92 -16.18
C GLU A 309 -28.08 4.97 -14.98
N ALA A 310 -28.95 3.96 -14.83
CA ALA A 310 -28.83 2.95 -13.78
C ALA A 310 -27.60 2.07 -14.00
N GLU A 311 -27.35 1.63 -15.23
CA GLU A 311 -26.15 0.85 -15.59
C GLU A 311 -24.88 1.69 -15.45
N ARG A 312 -24.93 2.96 -15.85
CA ARG A 312 -23.83 3.91 -15.64
C ARG A 312 -23.44 4.02 -14.16
N ALA A 313 -24.42 4.18 -13.28
CA ALA A 313 -24.19 4.25 -11.85
C ALA A 313 -23.61 2.94 -11.28
N GLU A 314 -24.04 1.79 -11.77
CA GLU A 314 -23.51 0.47 -11.38
C GLU A 314 -22.05 0.29 -11.83
N LEU A 315 -21.72 0.70 -13.07
CA LEU A 315 -20.36 0.64 -13.61
C LEU A 315 -19.40 1.58 -12.84
N ILE A 316 -19.85 2.80 -12.49
CA ILE A 316 -19.07 3.73 -11.65
C ILE A 316 -18.80 3.10 -10.29
N ALA A 317 -19.81 2.52 -9.64
CA ALA A 317 -19.64 1.87 -8.35
C ALA A 317 -18.66 0.69 -8.43
N ALA A 318 -18.71 -0.10 -9.49
CA ALA A 318 -17.78 -1.20 -9.72
C ALA A 318 -16.34 -0.70 -9.94
N ALA A 319 -16.14 0.37 -10.70
CA ALA A 319 -14.84 1.00 -10.91
C ALA A 319 -14.25 1.55 -9.60
N GLN A 320 -15.08 2.19 -8.78
CA GLN A 320 -14.68 2.66 -7.45
C GLN A 320 -14.25 1.51 -6.53
N GLN A 321 -15.01 0.41 -6.50
CA GLN A 321 -14.64 -0.77 -5.71
C GLN A 321 -13.31 -1.38 -6.16
N LEU A 322 -13.04 -1.40 -7.45
CA LEU A 322 -11.76 -1.85 -8.01
C LEU A 322 -10.61 -0.92 -7.62
N GLN A 323 -10.83 0.40 -7.72
CA GLN A 323 -9.87 1.44 -7.34
C GLN A 323 -9.48 1.39 -5.86
N TRP A 324 -10.42 1.10 -4.96
CA TRP A 324 -10.16 1.02 -3.52
C TRP A 324 -9.56 -0.30 -3.06
N ARG A 325 -9.43 -1.26 -3.97
CA ARG A 325 -8.92 -2.60 -3.66
C ARG A 325 -7.40 -2.56 -3.49
N ASN A 326 -6.90 -2.94 -2.33
CA ASN A 326 -5.47 -3.09 -2.07
C ASN A 326 -4.97 -4.42 -2.65
N LYS A 327 -4.36 -4.38 -3.84
CA LYS A 327 -3.86 -5.56 -4.56
C LYS A 327 -2.81 -6.33 -3.75
N ALA A 328 -2.02 -5.66 -2.91
CA ALA A 328 -0.96 -6.25 -2.12
C ALA A 328 -1.44 -7.31 -1.11
N ILE A 329 -2.69 -7.18 -0.62
CA ILE A 329 -3.28 -8.05 0.41
C ILE A 329 -4.56 -8.74 -0.03
N SER A 330 -5.28 -8.19 -1.03
CA SER A 330 -6.60 -8.68 -1.42
C SER A 330 -6.58 -9.58 -2.65
N ASP A 331 -5.53 -9.51 -3.49
CA ASP A 331 -5.37 -10.34 -4.64
C ASP A 331 -4.51 -11.56 -4.32
N THR A 332 -4.87 -12.70 -4.90
CA THR A 332 -4.08 -13.93 -4.82
C THR A 332 -3.60 -14.34 -6.20
N TYR A 333 -2.39 -14.86 -6.27
CA TYR A 333 -1.77 -15.26 -7.52
C TYR A 333 -0.84 -16.47 -7.33
N GLU A 334 -0.49 -17.14 -8.41
CA GLU A 334 0.58 -18.13 -8.40
C GLU A 334 1.93 -17.41 -8.32
N PRO A 335 2.73 -17.57 -7.25
CA PRO A 335 3.98 -16.81 -7.06
C PRO A 335 5.06 -17.14 -8.09
N GLY A 336 4.93 -18.27 -8.77
CA GLY A 336 5.91 -18.72 -9.75
C GLY A 336 7.29 -18.90 -9.13
N SER A 337 8.32 -18.56 -9.88
CA SER A 337 9.71 -18.84 -9.49
C SER A 337 10.21 -18.08 -8.26
N THR A 338 9.52 -17.08 -7.73
CA THR A 338 9.86 -16.45 -6.44
C THR A 338 9.68 -17.43 -5.28
N PHE A 339 8.73 -18.36 -5.37
CA PHE A 339 8.53 -19.42 -4.38
C PHE A 339 9.70 -20.41 -4.26
N LYS A 340 10.58 -20.44 -5.25
CA LYS A 340 11.79 -21.27 -5.21
C LYS A 340 12.72 -20.92 -4.04
N ILE A 341 12.67 -19.68 -3.52
CA ILE A 341 13.39 -19.29 -2.30
C ILE A 341 12.95 -20.17 -1.13
N ILE A 342 11.64 -20.33 -0.96
CA ILE A 342 11.07 -21.12 0.13
C ILE A 342 11.39 -22.62 -0.06
N THR A 343 11.25 -23.12 -1.29
CA THR A 343 11.62 -24.51 -1.60
C THR A 343 13.12 -24.78 -1.37
N LEU A 344 14.00 -23.81 -1.69
CA LEU A 344 15.44 -23.89 -1.42
C LEU A 344 15.71 -23.94 0.09
N ALA A 345 15.06 -23.06 0.86
CA ALA A 345 15.18 -23.01 2.32
C ALA A 345 14.76 -24.36 2.96
N MET A 346 13.61 -24.91 2.56
CA MET A 346 13.15 -26.24 3.01
C MET A 346 14.19 -27.32 2.73
N ALA A 347 14.75 -27.35 1.52
CA ALA A 347 15.68 -28.38 1.10
C ALA A 347 17.04 -28.32 1.82
N LEU A 348 17.54 -27.12 2.08
CA LEU A 348 18.75 -26.86 2.84
C LEU A 348 18.58 -27.22 4.32
N GLU A 349 17.43 -26.86 4.91
CA GLU A 349 17.10 -27.16 6.32
C GLU A 349 17.01 -28.66 6.56
N GLU A 350 16.35 -29.39 5.67
CA GLU A 350 16.26 -30.85 5.74
C GLU A 350 17.57 -31.55 5.38
N GLY A 351 18.59 -30.82 4.93
CA GLY A 351 19.89 -31.38 4.52
C GLY A 351 19.79 -32.34 3.33
N VAL A 352 18.69 -32.28 2.55
CA VAL A 352 18.53 -33.10 1.34
C VAL A 352 19.30 -32.54 0.15
N VAL A 353 19.73 -31.29 0.25
CA VAL A 353 20.71 -30.64 -0.63
C VAL A 353 21.72 -29.84 0.19
N ASP A 354 22.90 -29.60 -0.37
CA ASP A 354 23.95 -28.72 0.16
C ASP A 354 24.54 -27.85 -0.96
N MET A 355 25.45 -26.93 -0.61
CA MET A 355 26.09 -25.99 -1.56
C MET A 355 26.86 -26.70 -2.69
N ASN A 356 27.24 -27.99 -2.52
CA ASN A 356 27.94 -28.79 -3.51
C ASN A 356 27.01 -29.67 -4.36
N SER A 357 25.73 -29.68 -4.06
CA SER A 357 24.74 -30.48 -4.78
C SER A 357 24.67 -30.07 -6.26
N THR A 358 24.49 -31.04 -7.14
CA THR A 358 24.42 -30.82 -8.59
C THR A 358 23.18 -31.44 -9.20
N PHE A 359 22.66 -30.78 -10.23
CA PHE A 359 21.43 -31.18 -10.92
C PHE A 359 21.66 -31.21 -12.42
N TYR A 360 20.96 -32.11 -13.12
CA TYR A 360 20.94 -32.15 -14.57
C TYR A 360 19.59 -31.75 -15.12
N CYS A 361 19.56 -30.77 -16.04
CA CYS A 361 18.37 -30.32 -16.74
C CYS A 361 18.44 -30.63 -18.24
N GLY A 362 17.67 -31.61 -18.68
CA GLY A 362 17.50 -31.96 -20.09
C GLY A 362 16.32 -31.27 -20.77
N GLY A 363 15.81 -30.16 -20.21
CA GLY A 363 14.68 -29.40 -20.74
C GLY A 363 13.31 -29.86 -20.25
N SER A 364 13.18 -31.06 -19.70
CA SER A 364 11.92 -31.53 -19.07
C SER A 364 12.15 -32.67 -18.09
N VAL A 365 11.16 -32.92 -17.21
CA VAL A 365 11.16 -34.02 -16.25
C VAL A 365 9.79 -34.66 -16.17
N SER A 366 9.73 -36.01 -16.18
CA SER A 366 8.48 -36.75 -15.99
C SER A 366 8.13 -36.82 -14.49
N VAL A 367 6.85 -36.66 -14.19
CA VAL A 367 6.32 -36.66 -12.83
C VAL A 367 5.27 -37.78 -12.69
N GLN A 368 5.34 -38.52 -11.63
CA GLN A 368 4.35 -39.59 -11.31
C GLN A 368 2.96 -38.96 -11.17
N GLY A 369 1.94 -39.57 -11.78
CA GLY A 369 0.56 -39.07 -11.79
C GLY A 369 0.29 -37.97 -12.83
N ARG A 370 1.31 -37.55 -13.61
CA ARG A 370 1.14 -36.53 -14.65
C ARG A 370 1.39 -37.10 -16.05
N ASN A 371 0.45 -36.88 -16.97
CA ASN A 371 0.55 -37.39 -18.35
C ASN A 371 1.56 -36.62 -19.22
N THR A 372 1.82 -35.36 -18.89
CA THR A 372 2.77 -34.50 -19.63
C THR A 372 3.96 -34.14 -18.74
N PRO A 373 5.20 -34.23 -19.24
CA PRO A 373 6.38 -33.79 -18.48
C PRO A 373 6.29 -32.32 -18.09
N VAL A 374 6.86 -31.98 -16.93
CA VAL A 374 7.12 -30.59 -16.56
C VAL A 374 8.26 -30.07 -17.40
N LYS A 375 8.07 -28.96 -18.11
CA LYS A 375 9.06 -28.35 -18.96
C LYS A 375 9.86 -27.27 -18.20
N CYS A 376 11.15 -27.19 -18.54
CA CYS A 376 11.94 -26.01 -18.20
C CYS A 376 11.62 -24.87 -19.18
N TRP A 377 11.82 -23.64 -18.78
CA TRP A 377 11.67 -22.50 -19.67
C TRP A 377 12.73 -22.51 -20.80
N LYS A 378 13.97 -22.95 -20.52
CA LYS A 378 15.02 -23.16 -21.54
C LYS A 378 14.75 -24.45 -22.30
N SER A 379 14.41 -24.38 -23.57
CA SER A 379 13.97 -25.51 -24.41
C SER A 379 14.99 -26.63 -24.55
N GLY A 380 16.28 -26.32 -24.59
CA GLY A 380 17.39 -27.30 -24.64
C GLY A 380 17.81 -27.83 -23.26
N GLY A 381 17.26 -27.27 -22.19
CA GLY A 381 17.71 -27.51 -20.81
C GLY A 381 19.02 -26.77 -20.49
N HIS A 382 19.39 -26.80 -19.19
CA HIS A 382 20.58 -26.13 -18.68
C HIS A 382 21.80 -27.04 -18.61
N GLY A 383 21.65 -28.35 -18.88
CA GLY A 383 22.73 -29.33 -18.68
C GLY A 383 23.00 -29.61 -17.19
N SER A 384 24.27 -29.88 -16.87
CA SER A 384 24.72 -30.02 -15.49
C SER A 384 24.92 -28.65 -14.85
N GLN A 385 24.41 -28.45 -13.68
CA GLN A 385 24.45 -27.20 -12.93
C GLN A 385 24.58 -27.47 -11.43
N THR A 386 25.26 -26.60 -10.70
CA THR A 386 25.30 -26.61 -9.23
C THR A 386 23.95 -26.18 -8.65
N LEU A 387 23.76 -26.30 -7.32
CA LEU A 387 22.59 -25.77 -6.64
C LEU A 387 22.44 -24.26 -6.88
N THR A 388 23.52 -23.49 -6.73
CA THR A 388 23.56 -22.04 -6.99
C THR A 388 23.14 -21.73 -8.42
N GLN A 389 23.73 -22.38 -9.42
CA GLN A 389 23.34 -22.22 -10.82
C GLN A 389 21.88 -22.61 -11.09
N ALA A 390 21.36 -23.64 -10.41
CA ALA A 390 19.94 -24.00 -10.56
C ALA A 390 18.99 -22.89 -10.06
N VAL A 391 19.40 -22.12 -9.06
CA VAL A 391 18.66 -20.95 -8.56
C VAL A 391 18.85 -19.73 -9.49
N GLN A 392 20.10 -19.44 -9.91
CA GLN A 392 20.46 -18.38 -10.88
C GLN A 392 19.65 -18.54 -12.18
N HIS A 393 19.68 -19.74 -12.78
CA HIS A 393 18.93 -20.08 -13.99
C HIS A 393 17.43 -20.23 -13.77
N SER A 394 16.95 -20.18 -12.53
CA SER A 394 15.53 -20.44 -12.22
C SER A 394 15.02 -21.78 -12.81
N CYS A 395 15.82 -22.85 -12.74
CA CYS A 395 15.60 -24.11 -13.44
C CYS A 395 14.43 -24.92 -12.84
N ASN A 396 13.30 -25.04 -13.57
CA ASN A 396 12.13 -25.80 -13.11
C ASN A 396 12.44 -27.28 -12.87
N VAL A 397 13.25 -27.92 -13.75
CA VAL A 397 13.60 -29.33 -13.64
C VAL A 397 14.40 -29.62 -12.36
N ALA A 398 15.34 -28.72 -12.01
CA ALA A 398 16.09 -28.85 -10.76
C ALA A 398 15.15 -28.75 -9.54
N PHE A 399 14.25 -27.76 -9.52
CA PHE A 399 13.33 -27.56 -8.42
C PHE A 399 12.29 -28.67 -8.26
N VAL A 400 11.79 -29.26 -9.34
CA VAL A 400 10.97 -30.50 -9.27
C VAL A 400 11.75 -31.64 -8.61
N ASN A 401 13.05 -31.79 -8.92
CA ASN A 401 13.87 -32.82 -8.27
C ASN A 401 14.15 -32.48 -6.80
N ILE A 402 14.39 -31.21 -6.45
CA ILE A 402 14.55 -30.74 -5.08
C ILE A 402 13.26 -31.02 -4.28
N GLY A 403 12.08 -30.67 -4.82
CA GLY A 403 10.80 -30.98 -4.17
C GLY A 403 10.61 -32.48 -3.90
N ARG A 404 11.04 -33.34 -4.83
CA ARG A 404 11.02 -34.81 -4.63
C ARG A 404 11.99 -35.27 -3.53
N LEU A 405 13.13 -34.61 -3.37
CA LEU A 405 14.07 -34.95 -2.28
C LEU A 405 13.52 -34.51 -0.93
N ILE A 406 12.80 -33.41 -0.85
CA ILE A 406 12.08 -32.97 0.36
C ILE A 406 10.96 -34.00 0.69
N GLY A 407 10.21 -34.42 -0.31
CA GLY A 407 9.01 -35.25 -0.18
C GLY A 407 7.74 -34.45 0.17
N GLU A 408 6.59 -35.07 -0.13
CA GLU A 408 5.30 -34.38 -0.06
C GLU A 408 4.88 -33.99 1.36
N GLU A 409 5.12 -34.89 2.35
CA GLU A 409 4.73 -34.64 3.74
C GLU A 409 5.53 -33.49 4.35
N ARG A 410 6.87 -33.49 4.21
CA ARG A 410 7.72 -32.43 4.75
C ARG A 410 7.50 -31.09 4.05
N PHE A 411 7.33 -31.13 2.72
CA PHE A 411 7.02 -29.92 1.97
C PHE A 411 5.71 -29.29 2.46
N TYR A 412 4.71 -30.10 2.74
CA TYR A 412 3.42 -29.67 3.26
C TYR A 412 3.52 -29.08 4.67
N ASP A 413 4.29 -29.72 5.56
CA ASP A 413 4.57 -29.23 6.92
C ASP A 413 5.26 -27.86 6.89
N TYR A 414 6.26 -27.67 6.03
CA TYR A 414 6.93 -26.38 5.87
C TYR A 414 6.00 -25.31 5.28
N ALA A 415 5.16 -25.67 4.32
CA ALA A 415 4.21 -24.70 3.73
C ALA A 415 3.23 -24.16 4.79
N GLU A 416 2.77 -25.02 5.72
CA GLU A 416 2.01 -24.59 6.89
C GLU A 416 2.86 -23.75 7.86
N ALA A 417 4.11 -24.19 8.12
CA ALA A 417 5.01 -23.48 9.02
C ALA A 417 5.35 -22.07 8.52
N PHE A 418 5.45 -21.85 7.21
CA PHE A 418 5.60 -20.53 6.59
C PHE A 418 4.29 -19.71 6.55
N GLY A 419 3.16 -20.24 7.05
CA GLY A 419 1.91 -19.52 7.19
C GLY A 419 1.06 -19.45 5.93
N PHE A 420 1.30 -20.29 4.92
CA PHE A 420 0.50 -20.27 3.70
C PHE A 420 -0.90 -20.84 3.90
N PHE A 421 -1.11 -21.69 4.90
CA PHE A 421 -2.42 -22.19 5.30
C PHE A 421 -2.39 -22.67 6.76
N GLU A 422 -3.58 -22.96 7.29
CA GLU A 422 -3.77 -23.63 8.58
C GLU A 422 -4.55 -24.92 8.38
N ARG A 423 -4.11 -26.02 9.03
CA ARG A 423 -4.83 -27.29 9.00
C ARG A 423 -6.14 -27.19 9.78
N THR A 424 -7.25 -27.50 9.13
CA THR A 424 -8.59 -27.43 9.73
C THR A 424 -9.08 -28.76 10.31
N GLY A 425 -8.39 -29.88 10.06
CA GLY A 425 -8.82 -31.23 10.40
C GLY A 425 -9.91 -31.80 9.48
N ASP A 426 -10.40 -31.05 8.50
CA ASP A 426 -11.34 -31.48 7.47
C ASP A 426 -10.63 -31.51 6.11
N SER A 427 -10.25 -32.72 5.66
CA SER A 427 -9.52 -32.93 4.43
C SER A 427 -10.30 -32.58 3.15
N SER A 428 -11.61 -32.32 3.26
CA SER A 428 -12.45 -31.92 2.12
C SER A 428 -12.45 -30.40 1.89
N VAL A 429 -11.94 -29.61 2.84
CA VAL A 429 -11.91 -28.16 2.79
C VAL A 429 -10.61 -27.67 2.15
N GLN A 430 -10.72 -26.78 1.17
CA GLN A 430 -9.57 -26.07 0.62
C GLN A 430 -8.98 -25.17 1.73
N LEU A 431 -7.67 -25.32 1.98
CA LEU A 431 -7.03 -24.62 3.09
C LEU A 431 -6.70 -23.18 2.72
N THR A 432 -6.82 -22.30 3.70
CA THR A 432 -6.49 -20.89 3.58
C THR A 432 -5.62 -20.45 4.74
N GLY A 433 -4.72 -19.49 4.48
CA GLY A 433 -3.92 -18.82 5.50
C GLY A 433 -4.01 -17.31 5.32
N ARG A 434 -3.74 -16.59 6.40
CA ARG A 434 -3.60 -15.12 6.40
C ARG A 434 -2.42 -14.76 7.27
N THR A 435 -1.78 -13.64 6.99
CA THR A 435 -0.66 -13.15 7.78
C THR A 435 -1.11 -12.55 9.11
N GLY A 436 -2.36 -12.09 9.18
CA GLY A 436 -2.90 -11.41 10.35
C GLY A 436 -2.47 -9.95 10.46
N ILE A 437 -2.13 -9.34 9.34
CA ILE A 437 -1.83 -7.89 9.28
C ILE A 437 -2.97 -7.07 9.87
N ASP A 438 -2.65 -5.98 10.52
CA ASP A 438 -3.56 -5.11 11.26
C ASP A 438 -4.35 -4.12 10.38
N ILE A 439 -4.67 -4.52 9.16
CA ILE A 439 -5.53 -3.80 8.21
C ILE A 439 -6.65 -4.72 7.71
N GLY A 440 -7.76 -4.15 7.27
CA GLY A 440 -8.88 -4.90 6.69
C GLY A 440 -8.66 -5.30 5.24
N GLY A 441 -9.37 -6.36 4.78
CA GLY A 441 -9.40 -6.74 3.36
C GLY A 441 -8.37 -7.79 2.95
N GLU A 442 -7.61 -8.38 3.90
CA GLU A 442 -6.68 -9.47 3.59
C GLU A 442 -7.43 -10.72 3.11
N SER A 443 -7.07 -11.19 1.91
CA SER A 443 -7.56 -12.44 1.35
C SER A 443 -6.81 -13.63 1.94
N GLY A 444 -7.49 -14.76 2.07
CA GLY A 444 -6.82 -16.02 2.37
C GLY A 444 -6.16 -16.61 1.11
N SER A 445 -5.07 -17.33 1.30
CA SER A 445 -4.45 -18.17 0.26
C SER A 445 -5.39 -19.28 -0.22
N ILE A 446 -5.02 -19.93 -1.31
CA ILE A 446 -5.70 -21.11 -1.83
C ILE A 446 -4.68 -22.22 -1.91
N TRP A 447 -4.82 -23.24 -1.05
CA TRP A 447 -3.89 -24.36 -0.95
C TRP A 447 -4.62 -25.69 -1.02
N TRP A 448 -3.92 -26.73 -1.43
CA TRP A 448 -4.46 -28.09 -1.52
C TRP A 448 -4.68 -28.69 -0.14
N SER A 449 -5.69 -29.57 -0.01
CA SER A 449 -5.83 -30.43 1.18
C SER A 449 -4.68 -31.44 1.25
N GLU A 450 -4.36 -31.88 2.47
CA GLU A 450 -3.27 -32.82 2.74
C GLU A 450 -3.41 -34.13 1.93
N ASP A 451 -4.62 -34.70 1.88
CA ASP A 451 -4.90 -35.93 1.13
C ASP A 451 -4.63 -35.83 -0.37
N VAL A 452 -4.80 -34.60 -0.93
CA VAL A 452 -4.53 -34.35 -2.35
C VAL A 452 -3.05 -34.08 -2.58
N PHE A 453 -2.42 -33.29 -1.71
CA PHE A 453 -1.02 -32.89 -1.84
C PHE A 453 -0.07 -34.03 -1.53
N CYS A 454 -0.30 -34.74 -0.41
CA CYS A 454 0.53 -35.82 0.09
C CYS A 454 0.15 -37.21 -0.50
N ASN A 455 -0.29 -37.23 -1.77
CA ASN A 455 -0.62 -38.45 -2.47
C ASN A 455 0.62 -39.07 -3.16
N PRO A 456 1.22 -40.15 -2.65
CA PRO A 456 2.44 -40.70 -3.22
C PRO A 456 2.26 -41.31 -4.62
N GLU A 457 1.04 -41.57 -5.07
CA GLU A 457 0.76 -42.04 -6.43
C GLU A 457 0.62 -40.90 -7.44
N ASN A 458 0.46 -39.66 -6.95
CA ASN A 458 0.30 -38.46 -7.78
C ASN A 458 1.10 -37.27 -7.24
N LEU A 459 2.37 -37.18 -7.58
CA LEU A 459 3.27 -36.09 -7.19
C LEU A 459 3.11 -34.82 -8.04
N SER A 460 2.01 -34.69 -8.80
CA SER A 460 1.79 -33.56 -9.69
C SER A 460 1.74 -32.21 -8.94
N GLN A 461 1.11 -32.21 -7.75
CA GLN A 461 0.98 -31.00 -6.92
C GLN A 461 2.32 -30.62 -6.30
N LEU A 462 3.03 -31.55 -5.69
CA LEU A 462 4.38 -31.32 -5.15
C LEU A 462 5.31 -30.76 -6.22
N ALA A 463 5.32 -31.39 -7.41
CA ALA A 463 6.18 -30.95 -8.51
C ALA A 463 5.87 -29.53 -8.99
N ALA A 464 4.59 -29.15 -9.06
CA ALA A 464 4.20 -27.81 -9.45
C ALA A 464 4.46 -26.78 -8.32
N ALA A 465 4.13 -27.14 -7.09
CA ALA A 465 4.36 -26.29 -5.92
C ALA A 465 5.85 -26.00 -5.70
N SER A 466 6.76 -26.93 -6.01
CA SER A 466 8.20 -26.74 -5.84
C SER A 466 8.79 -25.57 -6.65
N PHE A 467 8.07 -25.09 -7.68
CA PHE A 467 8.44 -23.88 -8.42
C PHE A 467 7.31 -22.84 -8.47
N GLY A 468 6.36 -22.90 -7.51
CA GLY A 468 5.39 -21.84 -7.23
C GLY A 468 4.14 -21.85 -8.09
N GLN A 469 3.66 -23.00 -8.58
CA GLN A 469 2.45 -23.12 -9.38
C GLN A 469 1.41 -24.03 -8.73
N THR A 470 0.16 -23.90 -9.15
CA THR A 470 -1.05 -24.67 -8.74
C THR A 470 -1.61 -24.33 -7.37
N PHE A 471 -1.14 -23.28 -6.72
CA PHE A 471 -1.71 -22.69 -5.52
C PHE A 471 -1.63 -21.18 -5.61
N ASN A 472 -2.46 -20.46 -4.85
CA ASN A 472 -2.47 -19.01 -4.85
C ASN A 472 -2.20 -18.45 -3.46
N ILE A 473 -1.36 -17.42 -3.38
CA ILE A 473 -1.03 -16.67 -2.17
C ILE A 473 -1.11 -15.17 -2.44
N THR A 474 -1.24 -14.36 -1.39
CA THR A 474 -1.16 -12.91 -1.52
C THR A 474 0.29 -12.45 -1.68
N PRO A 475 0.53 -11.28 -2.31
CA PRO A 475 1.87 -10.68 -2.32
C PRO A 475 2.46 -10.53 -0.91
N LEU A 476 1.66 -10.15 0.08
CA LEU A 476 2.09 -10.01 1.47
C LEU A 476 2.56 -11.35 2.07
N GLN A 477 1.84 -12.45 1.83
CA GLN A 477 2.27 -13.77 2.29
C GLN A 477 3.63 -14.18 1.70
N LEU A 478 3.88 -13.83 0.42
CA LEU A 478 5.17 -14.12 -0.20
C LEU A 478 6.30 -13.33 0.46
N VAL A 479 6.13 -12.01 0.65
CA VAL A 479 7.15 -11.17 1.31
C VAL A 479 7.44 -11.68 2.71
N THR A 480 6.42 -11.95 3.50
CA THR A 480 6.55 -12.46 4.88
C THR A 480 7.33 -13.77 4.93
N ALA A 481 7.03 -14.74 4.04
CA ALA A 481 7.74 -16.01 3.99
C ALA A 481 9.19 -15.88 3.50
N VAL A 482 9.45 -14.97 2.54
CA VAL A 482 10.82 -14.71 2.07
C VAL A 482 11.63 -13.97 3.12
N SER A 483 11.05 -13.02 3.85
CA SER A 483 11.70 -12.37 5.01
C SER A 483 12.15 -13.41 6.03
N ALA A 484 11.30 -14.40 6.35
CA ALA A 484 11.70 -15.52 7.22
C ALA A 484 12.85 -16.38 6.64
N CYS A 485 12.99 -16.46 5.32
CA CYS A 485 14.12 -17.18 4.72
C CYS A 485 15.46 -16.45 4.88
N VAL A 486 15.48 -15.15 5.18
CA VAL A 486 16.70 -14.33 5.15
C VAL A 486 17.06 -13.65 6.48
N ASN A 487 16.14 -13.62 7.46
CA ASN A 487 16.32 -12.98 8.77
C ASN A 487 16.76 -13.94 9.91
N GLY A 488 17.32 -15.09 9.58
CA GLY A 488 17.66 -16.12 10.59
C GLY A 488 16.57 -17.18 10.77
N GLY A 489 15.52 -17.16 9.96
CA GLY A 489 14.47 -18.18 9.96
C GLY A 489 13.20 -17.80 10.71
N TYR A 490 13.08 -16.58 11.19
CA TYR A 490 11.97 -16.12 12.02
C TYR A 490 10.80 -15.60 11.19
N LEU A 491 9.64 -16.25 11.30
CA LEU A 491 8.41 -15.77 10.69
C LEU A 491 7.80 -14.70 11.59
N MET A 492 7.87 -13.45 11.14
CA MET A 492 7.32 -12.29 11.83
C MET A 492 5.89 -12.02 11.36
N GLN A 493 5.03 -11.54 12.27
CA GLN A 493 3.72 -11.03 11.88
C GLN A 493 3.84 -9.66 11.23
N PRO A 494 3.41 -9.47 9.97
CA PRO A 494 3.44 -8.15 9.36
C PRO A 494 2.46 -7.20 10.07
N HIS A 495 2.88 -5.95 10.26
CA HIS A 495 2.08 -4.92 10.92
C HIS A 495 2.29 -3.55 10.31
N LEU A 496 1.31 -2.66 10.48
CA LEU A 496 1.27 -1.30 9.96
C LEU A 496 1.23 -0.24 11.07
N VAL A 497 0.93 -0.61 12.32
CA VAL A 497 0.81 0.35 13.42
C VAL A 497 1.89 0.11 14.47
N ASN A 498 2.64 1.18 14.77
CA ASN A 498 3.64 1.21 15.84
C ASN A 498 2.99 1.54 17.19
N SER A 499 2.15 2.58 17.19
CA SER A 499 1.57 3.05 18.46
C SER A 499 0.20 3.73 18.26
N VAL A 500 -0.56 3.76 19.35
CA VAL A 500 -1.81 4.54 19.47
C VAL A 500 -1.70 5.42 20.69
N THR A 501 -1.78 6.75 20.50
CA THR A 501 -1.71 7.75 21.55
C THR A 501 -3.09 8.31 21.86
N GLY A 502 -3.58 8.07 23.08
CA GLY A 502 -4.87 8.57 23.54
C GLY A 502 -4.89 10.08 23.76
N PRO A 503 -6.08 10.72 23.78
CA PRO A 503 -6.20 12.16 24.03
C PRO A 503 -5.74 12.60 25.43
N ASP A 504 -5.59 11.66 26.35
CA ASP A 504 -5.03 11.86 27.69
C ASP A 504 -3.49 11.71 27.74
N GLY A 505 -2.85 11.46 26.60
CA GLY A 505 -1.43 11.22 26.45
C GLY A 505 -0.99 9.79 26.80
N SER A 506 -1.93 8.87 27.01
CA SER A 506 -1.60 7.44 27.17
C SER A 506 -1.15 6.86 25.83
N VAL A 507 -0.01 6.17 25.82
CA VAL A 507 0.54 5.52 24.64
C VAL A 507 0.39 4.00 24.77
N THR A 508 -0.15 3.38 23.73
CA THR A 508 -0.13 1.92 23.56
C THR A 508 0.82 1.59 22.43
N GLU A 509 1.96 1.01 22.73
CA GLU A 509 2.94 0.55 21.76
C GLU A 509 2.63 -0.89 21.34
N TYR A 510 2.88 -1.20 20.06
CA TYR A 510 2.74 -2.55 19.50
C TYR A 510 4.13 -3.09 19.15
N GLU A 511 4.59 -4.02 19.96
CA GLU A 511 5.88 -4.67 19.75
C GLU A 511 5.82 -5.65 18.57
N PRO A 512 6.92 -5.82 17.81
CA PRO A 512 7.01 -6.86 16.78
C PRO A 512 6.68 -8.24 17.33
N VAL A 513 5.91 -9.02 16.58
CA VAL A 513 5.46 -10.35 17.00
C VAL A 513 6.17 -11.42 16.19
N GLU A 514 7.04 -12.17 16.84
CA GLU A 514 7.58 -13.41 16.29
C GLU A 514 6.53 -14.52 16.39
N ILE A 515 6.13 -15.08 15.24
CA ILE A 515 5.18 -16.20 15.20
C ILE A 515 5.90 -17.50 15.53
N ARG A 516 7.01 -17.78 14.85
CA ARG A 516 7.85 -18.99 15.03
C ARG A 516 9.16 -18.89 14.25
N GLN A 517 10.16 -19.67 14.63
CA GLN A 517 11.31 -19.94 13.77
C GLN A 517 10.98 -21.14 12.87
N VAL A 518 11.12 -20.98 11.55
CA VAL A 518 10.79 -22.00 10.53
C VAL A 518 12.02 -22.75 10.04
N ILE A 519 13.14 -22.07 9.91
CA ILE A 519 14.44 -22.60 9.50
C ILE A 519 15.55 -22.09 10.42
N SER A 520 16.71 -22.74 10.38
CA SER A 520 17.87 -22.34 11.18
C SER A 520 18.55 -21.09 10.60
N GLU A 521 19.30 -20.36 11.44
CA GLU A 521 20.14 -19.22 11.03
C GLU A 521 21.20 -19.67 9.99
N GLU A 522 21.72 -20.91 10.11
CA GLU A 522 22.70 -21.46 9.15
C GLU A 522 22.06 -21.63 7.76
N THR A 523 20.84 -22.14 7.70
CA THR A 523 20.08 -22.26 6.45
C THR A 523 19.78 -20.89 5.84
N SER A 524 19.33 -19.95 6.67
CA SER A 524 19.08 -18.58 6.24
C SER A 524 20.34 -17.93 5.60
N ALA A 525 21.50 -18.08 6.23
CA ALA A 525 22.76 -17.56 5.68
C ALA A 525 23.10 -18.14 4.31
N LYS A 526 22.89 -19.46 4.11
CA LYS A 526 23.11 -20.12 2.80
C LYS A 526 22.13 -19.62 1.73
N VAL A 527 20.87 -19.40 2.12
CA VAL A 527 19.87 -18.83 1.21
C VAL A 527 20.30 -17.44 0.75
N ARG A 528 20.73 -16.56 1.66
CA ARG A 528 21.22 -15.21 1.34
C ARG A 528 22.40 -15.26 0.37
N GLU A 529 23.40 -16.11 0.64
CA GLU A 529 24.58 -16.29 -0.23
C GLU A 529 24.16 -16.67 -1.66
N ILE A 530 23.21 -17.60 -1.82
CA ILE A 530 22.72 -18.01 -3.13
C ILE A 530 21.92 -16.89 -3.82
N LEU A 531 21.06 -16.19 -3.08
CA LEU A 531 20.24 -15.11 -3.63
C LEU A 531 21.07 -13.92 -4.12
N GLU A 532 22.17 -13.61 -3.44
CA GLU A 532 23.13 -12.60 -3.89
C GLU A 532 23.71 -12.93 -5.26
N GLN A 533 24.05 -14.21 -5.50
CA GLN A 533 24.56 -14.66 -6.80
C GLN A 533 23.52 -14.58 -7.94
N VAL A 534 22.23 -14.60 -7.63
CA VAL A 534 21.16 -14.40 -8.65
C VAL A 534 21.18 -12.99 -9.23
N VAL A 535 21.60 -11.99 -8.43
CA VAL A 535 21.64 -10.57 -8.81
C VAL A 535 23.05 -10.16 -9.18
N GLY A 536 24.05 -10.56 -8.40
CA GLY A 536 25.45 -10.12 -8.56
C GLY A 536 26.20 -10.77 -9.74
N ASP A 537 25.71 -11.92 -10.24
CA ASP A 537 26.35 -12.55 -11.41
C ASP A 537 25.79 -11.98 -12.71
N SER A 538 26.58 -11.18 -13.39
CA SER A 538 26.20 -10.48 -14.62
C SER A 538 25.98 -11.42 -15.83
N VAL A 539 26.42 -12.67 -15.77
CA VAL A 539 26.30 -13.63 -16.87
C VAL A 539 25.19 -14.64 -16.64
N GLU A 540 25.16 -15.29 -15.48
CA GLU A 540 24.29 -16.42 -15.18
C GLU A 540 23.04 -16.01 -14.38
N GLY A 541 23.04 -14.82 -13.75
CA GLY A 541 21.99 -14.36 -12.85
C GLY A 541 20.76 -13.86 -13.57
N THR A 542 19.59 -14.52 -13.40
CA THR A 542 18.32 -14.03 -13.96
C THR A 542 17.80 -12.76 -13.30
N GLY A 543 18.35 -12.36 -12.15
CA GLY A 543 18.00 -11.15 -11.41
C GLY A 543 18.96 -9.97 -11.61
N ARG A 544 19.97 -10.09 -12.47
CA ARG A 544 21.04 -9.10 -12.65
C ARG A 544 20.58 -7.67 -12.94
N ASN A 545 19.40 -7.49 -13.54
CA ASN A 545 18.82 -6.16 -13.77
C ASN A 545 18.34 -5.44 -12.49
N ALA A 546 18.34 -6.12 -11.32
CA ALA A 546 18.14 -5.50 -10.02
C ALA A 546 19.46 -5.08 -9.34
N TYR A 547 20.60 -5.30 -10.01
CA TYR A 547 21.89 -4.93 -9.47
C TYR A 547 22.03 -3.41 -9.31
N VAL A 548 22.57 -3.02 -8.15
CA VAL A 548 22.92 -1.62 -7.83
C VAL A 548 24.36 -1.59 -7.34
N ALA A 549 25.24 -0.86 -8.03
CA ALA A 549 26.65 -0.79 -7.68
C ALA A 549 26.87 -0.34 -6.24
N GLY A 550 27.77 -1.01 -5.54
CA GLY A 550 28.07 -0.76 -4.13
C GLY A 550 27.06 -1.35 -3.15
N TYR A 551 25.95 -1.95 -3.60
CA TYR A 551 24.99 -2.57 -2.72
C TYR A 551 24.86 -4.06 -3.01
N ARG A 552 24.93 -4.85 -1.94
CA ARG A 552 24.76 -6.31 -2.02
C ARG A 552 23.26 -6.63 -2.01
N ILE A 553 22.68 -6.84 -3.19
CA ILE A 553 21.27 -7.19 -3.35
C ILE A 553 21.17 -8.67 -3.68
N GLY A 554 20.38 -9.39 -2.90
CA GLY A 554 19.94 -10.74 -3.22
C GLY A 554 18.51 -10.73 -3.76
N GLY A 555 18.12 -11.71 -4.59
CA GLY A 555 16.74 -11.70 -5.05
C GLY A 555 16.36 -12.85 -5.96
N LYS A 556 15.10 -12.83 -6.41
CA LYS A 556 14.52 -13.83 -7.30
C LYS A 556 13.44 -13.29 -8.20
N THR A 557 13.52 -13.63 -9.47
CA THR A 557 12.53 -13.35 -10.51
C THR A 557 11.33 -14.32 -10.41
N GLY A 558 10.13 -13.83 -10.70
CA GLY A 558 8.92 -14.59 -10.89
C GLY A 558 8.27 -14.29 -12.25
N THR A 559 7.71 -15.31 -12.87
CA THR A 559 6.86 -15.18 -14.05
C THR A 559 5.84 -16.30 -13.98
N SER A 560 4.56 -15.97 -13.90
CA SER A 560 3.46 -16.90 -13.88
C SER A 560 2.43 -16.57 -14.94
N THR A 561 1.79 -17.61 -15.50
CA THR A 561 0.72 -17.45 -16.49
C THR A 561 -0.61 -17.49 -15.78
N LYS A 562 -1.51 -16.54 -16.06
CA LYS A 562 -2.88 -16.60 -15.56
C LYS A 562 -3.65 -17.73 -16.28
N THR A 563 -4.01 -18.77 -15.51
CA THR A 563 -4.71 -19.95 -16.06
C THR A 563 -6.21 -19.74 -16.24
N THR A 564 -6.78 -18.66 -15.71
CA THR A 564 -8.24 -18.41 -15.68
C THR A 564 -8.79 -17.69 -16.91
N GLN A 565 -7.95 -17.17 -17.78
CA GLN A 565 -8.39 -16.44 -18.97
C GLN A 565 -7.59 -16.83 -20.24
N GLU A 566 -7.74 -18.04 -20.71
CA GLU A 566 -7.48 -18.29 -22.15
C GLU A 566 -8.64 -17.71 -22.99
N ILE A 567 -8.70 -16.39 -23.11
CA ILE A 567 -9.53 -15.75 -24.13
C ILE A 567 -8.74 -15.77 -25.42
N ALA A 568 -9.11 -16.71 -26.32
CA ALA A 568 -8.77 -16.66 -27.75
C ALA A 568 -7.28 -16.45 -28.10
N GLY A 569 -6.34 -17.14 -27.42
CA GLY A 569 -4.94 -17.21 -27.87
C GLY A 569 -4.00 -16.18 -27.27
N THR A 570 -4.43 -15.29 -26.41
CA THR A 570 -3.57 -14.37 -25.64
C THR A 570 -3.27 -14.96 -24.27
N LYS A 571 -1.99 -15.06 -23.92
CA LYS A 571 -1.56 -15.44 -22.57
C LYS A 571 -1.34 -14.18 -21.76
N GLU A 572 -1.98 -14.12 -20.61
CA GLU A 572 -1.72 -13.08 -19.61
C GLU A 572 -0.67 -13.58 -18.61
N TYR A 573 0.22 -12.69 -18.23
CA TYR A 573 1.31 -12.99 -17.30
C TYR A 573 1.23 -12.10 -16.07
N ILE A 574 1.67 -12.63 -14.93
CA ILE A 574 2.09 -11.84 -13.78
C ILE A 574 3.60 -11.98 -13.68
N VAL A 575 4.29 -10.86 -13.76
CA VAL A 575 5.75 -10.81 -13.57
C VAL A 575 6.08 -10.17 -12.24
N SER A 576 7.08 -10.69 -11.55
CA SER A 576 7.46 -10.20 -10.23
C SER A 576 8.96 -10.34 -10.00
N PHE A 577 9.46 -9.54 -9.08
CA PHE A 577 10.79 -9.70 -8.50
C PHE A 577 10.71 -9.41 -7.01
N ILE A 578 11.34 -10.27 -6.21
CA ILE A 578 11.57 -10.00 -4.80
C ILE A 578 13.07 -9.83 -4.56
N GLY A 579 13.44 -8.68 -4.01
CA GLY A 579 14.81 -8.33 -3.63
C GLY A 579 14.94 -8.24 -2.12
N VAL A 580 16.12 -8.59 -1.60
CA VAL A 580 16.48 -8.42 -0.19
C VAL A 580 17.81 -7.69 -0.11
N ALA A 581 17.96 -6.76 0.80
CA ALA A 581 19.17 -5.95 0.91
C ALA A 581 19.41 -5.42 2.34
N PRO A 582 20.69 -5.26 2.74
CA PRO A 582 21.88 -5.89 2.16
C PRO A 582 21.82 -7.42 2.20
N ALA A 583 22.41 -8.14 1.24
CA ALA A 583 22.25 -9.61 1.18
C ALA A 583 22.96 -10.34 2.34
N ASP A 584 24.01 -9.77 2.90
CA ASP A 584 24.76 -10.33 4.04
C ASP A 584 24.10 -10.06 5.39
N ASP A 585 23.38 -8.92 5.54
CA ASP A 585 22.65 -8.53 6.73
C ASP A 585 21.34 -7.84 6.31
N PRO A 586 20.34 -8.60 5.85
CA PRO A 586 19.14 -8.03 5.25
C PRO A 586 18.35 -7.17 6.24
N GLN A 587 18.12 -5.92 5.88
CA GLN A 587 17.22 -5.01 6.60
C GLN A 587 15.83 -5.02 5.98
N ILE A 588 15.76 -5.09 4.64
CA ILE A 588 14.47 -5.01 3.92
C ILE A 588 14.31 -6.16 2.91
N ALA A 589 13.04 -6.55 2.74
CA ALA A 589 12.57 -7.34 1.61
C ALA A 589 11.59 -6.49 0.78
N LEU A 590 11.84 -6.37 -0.53
CA LEU A 590 11.05 -5.55 -1.45
C LEU A 590 10.51 -6.42 -2.59
N LEU A 591 9.20 -6.55 -2.67
CA LEU A 591 8.49 -7.23 -3.76
C LEU A 591 7.88 -6.19 -4.71
N VAL A 592 8.09 -6.39 -6.00
CA VAL A 592 7.33 -5.74 -7.08
C VAL A 592 6.60 -6.80 -7.88
N LEU A 593 5.32 -6.54 -8.13
CA LEU A 593 4.42 -7.37 -8.92
C LEU A 593 3.75 -6.51 -10.00
N LEU A 594 3.87 -6.91 -11.27
CA LEU A 594 3.25 -6.25 -12.42
C LEU A 594 2.28 -7.24 -13.06
N ASP A 595 1.00 -6.85 -13.12
CA ASP A 595 -0.08 -7.72 -13.54
C ASP A 595 -0.49 -7.42 -14.98
N ASN A 596 -0.24 -8.37 -15.87
CA ASN A 596 -0.52 -8.32 -17.28
C ASN A 596 0.21 -7.18 -18.03
N PRO A 597 1.56 -7.17 -18.03
CA PRO A 597 2.32 -6.24 -18.84
C PRO A 597 2.10 -6.51 -20.34
N SER A 598 2.05 -5.45 -21.13
CA SER A 598 1.83 -5.53 -22.57
C SER A 598 3.10 -6.02 -23.30
N SER A 599 2.93 -6.94 -24.25
CA SER A 599 4.00 -7.34 -25.17
C SER A 599 4.32 -6.26 -26.22
N GLU A 600 3.47 -5.22 -26.34
CA GLU A 600 3.66 -4.13 -27.31
C GLU A 600 4.73 -3.14 -26.85
N SER A 601 5.16 -3.19 -25.58
CA SER A 601 6.31 -2.43 -25.05
C SER A 601 7.63 -2.74 -25.75
N GLY A 602 7.71 -3.85 -26.50
CA GLY A 602 8.93 -4.32 -27.17
C GLY A 602 9.94 -5.00 -26.25
N ILE A 603 9.60 -5.12 -24.95
CA ILE A 603 10.42 -5.78 -23.94
C ILE A 603 9.87 -7.20 -23.71
N TYR A 604 10.77 -8.18 -23.57
CA TYR A 604 10.37 -9.54 -23.28
C TYR A 604 9.66 -9.63 -21.91
N VAL A 605 8.45 -10.19 -21.90
CA VAL A 605 7.61 -10.28 -20.69
C VAL A 605 8.20 -11.29 -19.70
N SER A 606 8.98 -10.81 -18.76
CA SER A 606 9.55 -11.62 -17.67
C SER A 606 9.86 -10.77 -16.44
N GLY A 607 9.91 -11.42 -15.27
CA GLY A 607 10.27 -10.74 -14.02
C GLY A 607 11.67 -10.13 -14.06
N GLY A 608 12.63 -10.78 -14.77
CA GLY A 608 13.99 -10.30 -14.91
C GLY A 608 14.13 -9.04 -15.79
N GLN A 609 13.27 -8.89 -16.81
CA GLN A 609 13.33 -7.76 -17.73
C GLN A 609 12.46 -6.58 -17.32
N MET A 610 11.38 -6.83 -16.56
CA MET A 610 10.41 -5.79 -16.21
C MET A 610 10.42 -5.46 -14.72
N ALA A 611 10.31 -6.47 -13.82
CA ALA A 611 10.20 -6.22 -12.38
C ALA A 611 11.56 -6.01 -11.69
N ALA A 612 12.61 -6.72 -12.09
CA ALA A 612 13.94 -6.59 -11.50
C ALA A 612 14.53 -5.18 -11.64
N PRO A 613 14.49 -4.51 -12.81
CA PRO A 613 14.98 -3.13 -12.94
C PRO A 613 14.23 -2.14 -12.04
N VAL A 614 12.93 -2.36 -11.83
CA VAL A 614 12.11 -1.50 -10.95
C VAL A 614 12.57 -1.64 -9.50
N VAL A 615 12.79 -2.87 -9.02
CA VAL A 615 13.36 -3.11 -7.68
C VAL A 615 14.75 -2.50 -7.55
N GLY A 616 15.61 -2.63 -8.56
CA GLY A 616 16.93 -1.98 -8.58
C GLY A 616 16.84 -0.47 -8.39
N LYS A 617 15.96 0.21 -9.13
CA LYS A 617 15.71 1.66 -8.99
C LYS A 617 15.19 2.03 -7.61
N MET A 618 14.23 1.26 -7.08
CA MET A 618 13.71 1.47 -5.72
C MET A 618 14.81 1.30 -4.66
N MET A 619 15.62 0.22 -4.76
CA MET A 619 16.72 -0.05 -3.83
C MET A 619 17.79 1.05 -3.89
N ALA A 620 18.07 1.58 -5.07
CA ALA A 620 19.04 2.68 -5.26
C ALA A 620 18.63 3.97 -4.52
N ASP A 621 17.33 4.24 -4.39
CA ASP A 621 16.79 5.36 -3.61
C ASP A 621 16.65 5.02 -2.11
N ILE A 622 16.21 3.79 -1.78
CA ILE A 622 15.88 3.38 -0.41
C ILE A 622 17.12 3.10 0.45
N LEU A 623 18.11 2.36 -0.07
CA LEU A 623 19.27 1.92 0.73
C LEU A 623 20.11 3.09 1.26
N PRO A 624 20.46 4.11 0.46
CA PRO A 624 21.14 5.31 0.99
C PRO A 624 20.30 6.05 2.04
N TYR A 625 18.98 6.10 1.84
CA TYR A 625 18.07 6.75 2.76
C TYR A 625 17.98 6.01 4.12
N LEU A 626 18.06 4.69 4.12
CA LEU A 626 18.17 3.88 5.34
C LEU A 626 19.55 3.97 6.01
N GLY A 627 20.51 4.65 5.37
CA GLY A 627 21.88 4.79 5.87
C GLY A 627 22.76 3.58 5.61
N VAL A 628 22.39 2.74 4.66
CA VAL A 628 23.27 1.65 4.19
C VAL A 628 24.38 2.25 3.36
N GLU A 629 25.61 2.14 3.84
CA GLU A 629 26.78 2.66 3.13
C GLU A 629 27.16 1.74 1.96
N PRO A 630 27.43 2.30 0.76
CA PRO A 630 27.81 1.50 -0.39
C PRO A 630 29.25 0.94 -0.25
N GLU A 631 29.41 -0.35 -0.51
CA GLU A 631 30.68 -1.06 -0.55
C GLU A 631 31.06 -1.43 -2.00
N TYR A 632 31.89 -0.61 -2.64
CA TYR A 632 32.28 -0.83 -4.04
C TYR A 632 33.43 -1.80 -4.17
N SER A 633 33.31 -2.80 -5.02
CA SER A 633 34.41 -3.64 -5.47
C SER A 633 35.37 -2.88 -6.39
N ASP A 634 36.61 -3.40 -6.57
CA ASP A 634 37.60 -2.81 -7.49
C ASP A 634 37.07 -2.75 -8.94
N SER A 635 36.28 -3.73 -9.36
CA SER A 635 35.68 -3.77 -10.70
C SER A 635 34.58 -2.72 -10.85
N GLU A 636 33.69 -2.55 -9.85
CA GLU A 636 32.69 -1.50 -9.86
C GLU A 636 33.31 -0.12 -9.89
N LEU A 637 34.37 0.11 -9.09
CA LEU A 637 35.09 1.36 -9.09
C LEU A 637 35.72 1.68 -10.48
N GLN A 638 35.97 0.70 -11.31
CA GLN A 638 36.48 0.90 -12.68
C GLN A 638 35.37 1.22 -13.70
N THR A 639 34.15 0.71 -13.49
CA THR A 639 33.03 0.85 -14.43
C THR A 639 32.05 1.97 -14.07
N MET A 640 32.06 2.43 -12.83
CA MET A 640 31.16 3.50 -12.38
C MET A 640 31.34 4.79 -13.15
N ASP A 641 30.22 5.46 -13.47
CA ASP A 641 30.23 6.82 -13.97
C ASP A 641 30.90 7.77 -12.96
N ARG A 642 31.60 8.78 -13.44
CA ARG A 642 32.44 9.68 -12.66
C ARG A 642 31.96 11.11 -12.72
N ALA A 643 31.88 11.75 -11.55
CA ALA A 643 31.66 13.18 -11.49
C ALA A 643 32.92 13.93 -11.97
N VAL A 644 32.77 14.81 -12.94
CA VAL A 644 33.87 15.61 -13.48
C VAL A 644 34.28 16.67 -12.46
N PRO A 645 35.54 16.64 -11.96
CA PRO A 645 36.00 17.65 -11.02
C PRO A 645 36.19 19.01 -11.73
N ASP A 646 36.03 20.10 -10.99
CA ASP A 646 36.41 21.43 -11.50
C ASP A 646 37.92 21.56 -11.58
N VAL A 647 38.42 21.71 -12.80
CA VAL A 647 39.82 21.91 -13.09
C VAL A 647 40.08 23.26 -13.78
N THR A 648 39.08 24.11 -13.88
CA THR A 648 39.22 25.47 -14.45
C THR A 648 40.18 26.31 -13.63
N GLY A 649 41.05 27.04 -14.28
CA GLY A 649 42.07 27.86 -13.64
C GLY A 649 43.32 27.13 -13.14
N LEU A 650 43.34 25.80 -13.13
CA LEU A 650 44.51 25.00 -12.73
C LEU A 650 45.56 24.97 -13.85
N SER A 651 46.79 24.70 -13.49
CA SER A 651 47.79 24.34 -14.49
C SER A 651 47.43 23.01 -15.18
N LEU A 652 47.86 22.81 -16.42
CA LEU A 652 47.56 21.57 -17.13
C LEU A 652 48.04 20.31 -16.36
N ALA A 653 49.18 20.38 -15.66
CA ALA A 653 49.66 19.25 -14.88
C ALA A 653 48.77 18.94 -13.66
N GLU A 654 48.29 19.96 -12.96
CA GLU A 654 47.39 19.79 -11.85
C GLU A 654 46.00 19.28 -12.30
N ALA A 655 45.49 19.81 -13.42
CA ALA A 655 44.23 19.37 -14.02
C ALA A 655 44.28 17.90 -14.45
N GLN A 656 45.37 17.49 -15.08
CA GLN A 656 45.61 16.11 -15.50
C GLN A 656 45.70 15.15 -14.32
N SER A 657 46.39 15.53 -13.24
CA SER A 657 46.45 14.72 -12.01
C SER A 657 45.08 14.53 -11.43
N LYS A 658 44.32 15.62 -11.27
CA LYS A 658 43.01 15.62 -10.67
C LYS A 658 41.97 14.82 -11.46
N LEU A 659 41.99 14.85 -12.80
CA LEU A 659 41.17 14.04 -13.66
C LEU A 659 41.54 12.56 -13.59
N SER A 660 42.84 12.26 -13.61
CA SER A 660 43.32 10.88 -13.49
C SER A 660 42.98 10.27 -12.14
N GLU A 661 43.05 11.03 -11.05
CA GLU A 661 42.58 10.61 -9.71
C GLU A 661 41.06 10.34 -9.66
N ALA A 662 40.32 11.07 -10.49
CA ALA A 662 38.88 10.83 -10.67
C ALA A 662 38.52 9.68 -11.63
N GLY A 663 39.54 9.00 -12.20
CA GLY A 663 39.33 7.90 -13.16
C GLY A 663 38.84 8.38 -14.53
N LEU A 664 39.13 9.64 -14.89
CA LEU A 664 38.75 10.25 -16.16
C LEU A 664 39.97 10.49 -17.04
N GLY A 665 39.81 10.28 -18.35
CA GLY A 665 40.78 10.71 -19.36
C GLY A 665 40.75 12.22 -19.56
N PHE A 666 41.73 12.72 -20.30
CA PHE A 666 41.73 14.14 -20.67
C PHE A 666 42.37 14.34 -22.07
N ARG A 667 41.89 15.39 -22.75
CA ARG A 667 42.47 15.84 -24.00
C ARG A 667 42.61 17.37 -23.98
N VAL A 668 43.84 17.84 -24.16
CA VAL A 668 44.13 19.30 -24.18
C VAL A 668 43.91 19.87 -25.57
N ILE A 669 43.19 20.98 -25.64
CA ILE A 669 42.89 21.74 -26.85
C ILE A 669 43.44 23.15 -26.66
N GLY A 670 44.40 23.54 -27.52
CA GLY A 670 45.15 24.79 -27.40
C GLY A 670 46.58 24.58 -26.90
N SER A 671 47.28 25.68 -26.63
CA SER A 671 48.72 25.69 -26.27
C SER A 671 49.05 26.48 -24.99
N GLY A 672 48.04 26.91 -24.25
CA GLY A 672 48.18 27.63 -22.99
C GLY A 672 48.71 26.78 -21.84
N GLY A 673 49.21 27.41 -20.78
CA GLY A 673 49.78 26.72 -19.61
C GLY A 673 48.74 26.39 -18.54
N SER A 674 47.50 26.89 -18.67
CA SER A 674 46.39 26.68 -17.70
C SER A 674 45.06 26.42 -18.42
N VAL A 675 44.17 25.72 -17.73
CA VAL A 675 42.82 25.41 -18.23
C VAL A 675 41.94 26.64 -18.17
N THR A 676 41.50 27.14 -19.32
CA THR A 676 40.56 28.30 -19.42
C THR A 676 39.12 27.87 -19.35
N SER A 677 38.79 26.68 -19.86
CA SER A 677 37.48 26.02 -19.72
C SER A 677 37.58 24.52 -19.88
N GLN A 678 36.60 23.80 -19.41
CA GLN A 678 36.48 22.36 -19.52
C GLN A 678 35.14 21.93 -20.09
N LEU A 679 35.08 20.79 -20.76
CA LEU A 679 33.84 20.12 -21.16
C LEU A 679 33.95 18.61 -20.86
N PRO A 680 32.94 18.00 -20.23
CA PRO A 680 31.70 18.68 -19.77
C PRO A 680 31.94 19.58 -18.55
N ALA A 681 30.93 20.27 -18.12
CA ALA A 681 31.01 21.17 -16.96
C ALA A 681 31.39 20.40 -15.69
N ALA A 682 31.97 21.10 -14.71
CA ALA A 682 32.23 20.54 -13.39
C ALA A 682 30.93 19.97 -12.78
N ASN A 683 31.05 18.86 -12.07
CA ASN A 683 29.97 18.06 -11.46
C ASN A 683 29.01 17.34 -12.46
N SER A 684 29.27 17.40 -13.76
CA SER A 684 28.62 16.49 -14.70
C SER A 684 29.05 15.05 -14.43
N VAL A 685 28.13 14.11 -14.48
CA VAL A 685 28.41 12.69 -14.34
C VAL A 685 28.55 12.08 -15.73
N ILE A 686 29.70 11.44 -16.02
CA ILE A 686 30.00 10.83 -17.29
C ILE A 686 30.61 9.44 -17.10
N ALA A 687 30.55 8.62 -18.16
CA ALA A 687 31.12 7.28 -18.16
C ALA A 687 32.61 7.26 -17.73
N SER A 688 32.97 6.30 -16.89
CA SER A 688 34.36 6.06 -16.49
C SER A 688 35.28 5.94 -17.71
N GLY A 689 36.46 6.50 -17.63
CA GLY A 689 37.45 6.51 -18.75
C GLY A 689 37.14 7.50 -19.87
N SER A 690 36.00 8.24 -19.80
CA SER A 690 35.70 9.31 -20.77
C SER A 690 36.77 10.40 -20.73
N GLU A 691 37.09 10.99 -21.90
CA GLU A 691 38.07 12.09 -22.03
C GLU A 691 37.38 13.44 -21.76
N VAL A 692 37.78 14.14 -20.69
CA VAL A 692 37.40 15.54 -20.44
C VAL A 692 38.24 16.45 -21.36
N LEU A 693 37.57 17.34 -22.11
CA LEU A 693 38.23 18.30 -22.98
C LEU A 693 38.70 19.51 -22.17
N LEU A 694 40.00 19.73 -22.13
CA LEU A 694 40.62 20.86 -21.44
C LEU A 694 41.04 21.92 -22.47
N TYR A 695 40.40 23.07 -22.44
CA TYR A 695 40.69 24.20 -23.33
C TYR A 695 41.75 25.10 -22.68
N ALA A 696 42.89 25.24 -23.37
CA ALA A 696 43.97 26.12 -22.97
C ALA A 696 44.21 27.13 -24.11
N ASP A 697 43.73 28.35 -23.96
CA ASP A 697 43.71 29.45 -24.99
C ASP A 697 42.74 29.20 -26.15
N ALA A 698 41.93 28.16 -26.14
CA ALA A 698 40.95 27.85 -27.18
C ALA A 698 39.52 28.03 -26.66
N ALA A 699 38.59 28.43 -27.53
CA ALA A 699 37.19 28.43 -27.22
C ALA A 699 36.57 27.00 -27.45
N PRO A 700 35.62 26.56 -26.66
CA PRO A 700 34.88 25.32 -26.92
C PRO A 700 34.23 25.33 -28.30
N THR A 701 34.48 24.27 -29.07
CA THR A 701 33.87 24.04 -30.39
C THR A 701 33.35 22.61 -30.45
N GLY A 702 32.25 22.39 -31.16
CA GLY A 702 31.59 21.09 -31.30
C GLY A 702 30.08 21.17 -31.08
N GLY A 703 29.47 20.05 -30.99
CA GLY A 703 28.02 19.91 -30.93
C GLY A 703 27.42 19.42 -32.25
N GLY A 704 26.15 19.18 -32.27
CA GLY A 704 25.43 18.66 -33.43
C GLY A 704 24.06 18.09 -33.05
N SER A 705 23.52 17.29 -33.96
CA SER A 705 22.27 16.58 -33.71
C SER A 705 22.56 15.33 -32.88
N VAL A 706 21.93 15.20 -31.73
CA VAL A 706 22.04 14.02 -30.85
C VAL A 706 21.59 12.77 -31.62
N PRO A 707 22.40 11.71 -31.73
CA PRO A 707 22.02 10.50 -32.41
C PRO A 707 20.97 9.71 -31.63
N ASN A 708 20.29 8.77 -32.30
CA ASN A 708 19.52 7.77 -31.59
C ASN A 708 20.48 6.74 -31.00
N LEU A 709 20.53 6.68 -29.67
CA LEU A 709 21.40 5.76 -28.93
C LEU A 709 20.68 4.44 -28.59
N THR A 710 19.35 4.41 -28.66
CA THR A 710 18.56 3.21 -28.34
C THR A 710 18.96 2.03 -29.20
N GLY A 711 19.23 0.89 -28.57
CA GLY A 711 19.72 -0.33 -29.20
C GLY A 711 21.23 -0.40 -29.37
N MET A 712 22.01 0.63 -29.00
CA MET A 712 23.46 0.61 -28.95
C MET A 712 23.94 0.03 -27.62
N THR A 713 25.11 -0.59 -27.58
CA THR A 713 25.78 -0.86 -26.31
C THR A 713 26.19 0.44 -25.65
N TYR A 714 26.40 0.43 -24.33
CA TYR A 714 26.89 1.62 -23.62
C TYR A 714 28.21 2.13 -24.20
N SER A 715 29.17 1.23 -24.52
CA SER A 715 30.40 1.55 -25.20
C SER A 715 30.21 2.15 -26.60
N GLU A 716 29.18 1.72 -27.34
CA GLU A 716 28.86 2.29 -28.65
C GLU A 716 28.26 3.69 -28.51
N ALA A 717 27.39 3.91 -27.50
CA ALA A 717 26.82 5.22 -27.19
C ALA A 717 27.90 6.23 -26.82
N ILE A 718 28.92 5.84 -26.01
CA ILE A 718 30.08 6.66 -25.70
C ILE A 718 30.79 7.09 -26.98
N ARG A 719 31.10 6.12 -27.88
CA ARG A 719 31.78 6.41 -29.16
C ARG A 719 30.97 7.31 -30.08
N ALA A 720 29.67 7.11 -30.13
CA ALA A 720 28.78 7.91 -30.99
C ALA A 720 28.74 9.39 -30.59
N LEU A 721 28.82 9.71 -29.31
CA LEU A 721 28.77 11.07 -28.77
C LEU A 721 30.15 11.74 -28.73
N ALA A 722 31.23 10.99 -28.49
CA ALA A 722 32.58 11.51 -28.32
C ALA A 722 33.08 12.30 -29.53
N GLY A 723 32.72 11.87 -30.77
CA GLY A 723 33.10 12.57 -32.00
C GLY A 723 32.50 13.97 -32.14
N MET A 724 31.42 14.28 -31.42
CA MET A 724 30.74 15.56 -31.42
C MET A 724 31.09 16.41 -30.19
N GLY A 725 31.98 15.92 -29.32
CA GLY A 725 32.32 16.57 -28.06
C GLY A 725 31.15 16.54 -27.06
N MET A 726 30.25 15.57 -27.19
CA MET A 726 29.20 15.25 -26.25
C MET A 726 29.57 14.03 -25.42
N PHE A 727 28.89 13.81 -24.34
CA PHE A 727 29.20 12.78 -23.35
C PHE A 727 27.95 11.94 -23.05
N VAL A 728 28.18 10.74 -22.54
CA VAL A 728 27.12 9.87 -22.05
C VAL A 728 27.29 9.66 -20.55
N GLY A 729 26.19 9.63 -19.81
CA GLY A 729 26.07 9.17 -18.46
C GLY A 729 24.94 8.13 -18.40
N SER A 730 24.84 7.39 -17.31
CA SER A 730 23.75 6.42 -17.08
C SER A 730 22.92 6.80 -15.88
N ASP A 731 21.61 6.55 -15.94
CA ASP A 731 20.70 6.55 -14.79
C ASP A 731 20.58 5.17 -14.12
N SER A 732 21.31 4.18 -14.65
CA SER A 732 21.34 2.79 -14.21
C SER A 732 22.78 2.37 -13.90
N SER A 733 22.95 1.34 -13.05
CA SER A 733 24.28 0.80 -12.77
C SER A 733 24.90 0.20 -14.02
N VAL A 734 26.14 0.62 -14.33
CA VAL A 734 26.91 0.05 -15.44
C VAL A 734 27.69 -1.16 -14.93
N THR A 735 27.23 -2.36 -15.27
CA THR A 735 27.88 -3.64 -14.92
C THR A 735 28.85 -4.12 -15.98
N ASP A 736 28.46 -3.98 -17.24
CA ASP A 736 29.32 -4.29 -18.42
C ASP A 736 28.92 -3.37 -19.58
N ALA A 737 29.79 -2.42 -19.90
CA ALA A 737 29.56 -1.41 -20.93
C ALA A 737 29.49 -1.99 -22.37
N ASP A 738 30.00 -3.19 -22.60
CA ASP A 738 30.00 -3.84 -23.92
C ASP A 738 28.80 -4.77 -24.15
N SER A 739 28.10 -5.16 -23.08
CA SER A 739 26.89 -6.02 -23.16
C SER A 739 25.60 -5.29 -22.88
N GLN A 740 25.62 -4.29 -21.98
CA GLN A 740 24.42 -3.52 -21.65
C GLN A 740 23.96 -2.61 -22.79
N ILE A 741 22.68 -2.65 -23.10
CA ILE A 741 22.07 -1.93 -24.22
C ILE A 741 21.23 -0.76 -23.74
N VAL A 742 21.32 0.35 -24.45
CA VAL A 742 20.53 1.56 -24.22
C VAL A 742 19.05 1.28 -24.58
N SER A 743 18.17 1.35 -23.58
CA SER A 743 16.71 1.28 -23.76
C SER A 743 16.08 2.65 -23.99
N GLY A 744 16.66 3.71 -23.43
CA GLY A 744 16.17 5.08 -23.53
C GLY A 744 17.27 6.12 -23.38
N GLN A 745 16.97 7.37 -23.78
CA GLN A 745 17.84 8.54 -23.63
C GLN A 745 17.02 9.77 -23.25
N ASP A 746 17.55 10.60 -22.34
CA ASP A 746 16.91 11.83 -21.84
C ASP A 746 16.83 12.94 -22.89
N VAL A 747 17.88 13.08 -23.70
CA VAL A 747 17.91 14.04 -24.82
C VAL A 747 17.44 13.36 -26.09
N ARG A 748 16.30 13.78 -26.61
CA ARG A 748 15.65 13.15 -27.78
C ARG A 748 16.57 13.16 -29.00
N ALA A 749 16.63 12.04 -29.72
CA ALA A 749 17.34 11.92 -31.00
C ALA A 749 16.90 13.01 -32.00
N GLY A 750 17.86 13.61 -32.70
CA GLY A 750 17.64 14.74 -33.63
C GLY A 750 17.70 16.12 -32.97
N THR A 751 17.70 16.22 -31.64
CA THR A 751 17.86 17.52 -30.94
C THR A 751 19.23 18.11 -31.20
N GLN A 752 19.30 19.42 -31.52
CA GLN A 752 20.57 20.14 -31.64
C GLN A 752 21.10 20.46 -30.24
N ALA A 753 22.27 19.94 -29.94
CA ALA A 753 22.93 20.13 -28.63
C ALA A 753 24.38 20.65 -28.83
N GLY A 754 24.82 21.43 -27.85
CA GLY A 754 26.20 21.98 -27.87
C GLY A 754 27.24 21.00 -27.42
N ALA A 755 28.52 21.31 -27.68
CA ALA A 755 29.62 20.57 -27.07
C ALA A 755 29.51 20.64 -25.53
N GLY A 756 29.86 19.54 -24.86
CA GLY A 756 29.73 19.39 -23.40
C GLY A 756 28.39 18.88 -22.93
N THR A 757 27.40 18.73 -23.82
CA THR A 757 26.13 18.11 -23.46
C THR A 757 26.38 16.66 -23.00
N VAL A 758 25.83 16.30 -21.83
CA VAL A 758 25.77 14.91 -21.34
C VAL A 758 24.39 14.38 -21.68
N VAL A 759 24.33 13.24 -22.33
CA VAL A 759 23.09 12.49 -22.63
C VAL A 759 23.01 11.35 -21.64
N THR A 760 22.01 11.38 -20.77
CA THR A 760 21.77 10.30 -19.81
C THR A 760 20.98 9.20 -20.47
N VAL A 761 21.45 7.96 -20.34
CA VAL A 761 20.81 6.78 -20.92
C VAL A 761 20.36 5.80 -19.85
N THR A 762 19.26 5.12 -20.14
CA THR A 762 18.78 3.99 -19.34
C THR A 762 19.28 2.70 -19.97
N LEU A 763 19.87 1.80 -19.19
CA LEU A 763 20.50 0.57 -19.66
C LEU A 763 19.67 -0.66 -19.29
N TYR A 764 19.74 -1.71 -20.11
CA TYR A 764 19.30 -3.06 -19.78
C TYR A 764 20.27 -4.09 -20.34
N GLU A 765 20.32 -5.26 -19.73
CA GLU A 765 21.13 -6.37 -20.23
C GLU A 765 20.41 -7.09 -21.38
N ASN A 766 21.12 -7.26 -22.50
CA ASN A 766 20.58 -7.96 -23.66
C ASN A 766 20.75 -9.47 -23.49
N ASP A 767 19.69 -10.19 -23.25
CA ASP A 767 19.66 -11.66 -23.22
C ASP A 767 19.31 -12.21 -24.62
N GLU A 768 20.29 -12.26 -25.53
CA GLU A 768 20.08 -12.89 -26.85
C GLU A 768 19.61 -14.36 -26.77
N GLU A 769 19.94 -15.09 -25.69
CA GLU A 769 19.44 -16.46 -25.45
C GLU A 769 17.93 -16.52 -25.18
N LEU A 770 17.32 -15.46 -24.64
CA LEU A 770 15.87 -15.39 -24.40
C LEU A 770 15.06 -15.07 -25.66
N LEU A 771 15.63 -14.36 -26.62
CA LEU A 771 15.00 -14.02 -27.89
C LEU A 771 14.88 -15.22 -28.86
N GLY A 772 15.56 -16.33 -28.62
CA GLY A 772 15.56 -17.54 -29.44
C GLY A 772 14.40 -18.51 -29.19
N ILE A 773 13.40 -18.16 -28.40
CA ILE A 773 12.29 -19.04 -28.03
C ILE A 773 10.96 -18.50 -28.61
N TYR A 774 10.81 -18.59 -29.94
CA TYR A 774 9.52 -18.55 -30.61
C TYR A 774 9.18 -19.91 -31.24
#